data_dd6d767ac9e8ac874afbb42ce21fd851
#
_entry.id   dd6d767ac9e8ac874afbb42ce21fd851
#
_cell.length_a   1.000
_cell.length_b   1.000
_cell.length_c   1.000
_cell.angle_alpha   90.00
_cell.angle_beta   90.00
_cell.angle_gamma   90.00
#
_symmetry.space_group_name_H-M   'P 1'
#
loop_
_entity.id
_entity.type
_entity.pdbx_description
1 polymer ?
#
loop_
_entity_poly.entity_id
_entity_poly.type
_entity_poly.pdbx_seq_one_letter_code
_entity_poly.pdbx_strand_id
1 'polypeptide(L)'
;MRKVILLLLLSAVTALQAQIDVRTLQLSQTHPRYLTNADGKQVTRDLIENEPWAKEVFDKLKAKADSYTRLTEVQPDWLLSRLAMYWNSHATDVYIKGESFDHAGGTKAPVPTVRYTGTRGTFATHGRPKLADVIPYDDDKDGNVTFHNNSLPGRPLEKVHPAKTGRNIESLNREIMGIARDAAFLYWLTDEERYARLAAGVFDTYMQGIYYRNVPVDLNHGHQQTLVGMSSFEVIHEDILYDIVPLYDFLYGYLAVHYADKMSIYAGAFKKWADNIIANGVPHNNWNLMQARYVMDIGMILEDDAHYADGKGRGYYIDYVLNQSGIRQWSLKKLADYGYDPHTGIWAECPGYSGVVMNDYANFTSLFDRNLHCDLTKELPVLPKAVAATPQYLFPNRMICGFGDTHPNYLNTTPVVRMIENAQVNGKEEQEKYFTALLKCLDPDAGKAAAKKNVRVSINSFFDDKPLTLKPDIRAGKIEDYVSPLFYAPNVSWLVQRNGMHPRHSLMISLNASEGNHMHANGISMELYGKGYVLGPDAGIGLYLYSGLDYAEYYSQFPSHNTVCVDGISSYPVMKSNHSFDLLSCFPASSAAAAAKDKFPSVTYSDVYFREPESRADQTRMMSIVTTGPETGYYVDIFRSRKERGGDKMHDYFYHNLGQEMTLTAADGTDLHLQPTEELAFAGAHLGAYSYLFDKKCARTGKDVKAVFTIRMPDKDDIRMNMWMKGEKDRTVFSALSPMTEGLSRTPGMPYNIKEQPTLTFVARQKGEAWNRPFVAVYEPSTVKEAEQISSVTFPEVESKQPGSHVGICVKQKNGRTDYILSSDGTTHPCLMDNGMKASATYALWGNRLGEDCTLFLGNGTLLQTPSASVKADVPVNVLLEKEADGWYYTASGTCTVTLGGKTFKIKKGVTKKTKL
;
A
#
# COMPACT_ATOMS: atom_id res chain seq x y z
N MET A 1 -17.49 21.62 -40.79
CA MET A 1 -17.39 20.13 -40.80
C MET A 1 -16.05 19.60 -41.33
N ARG A 2 -15.49 20.00 -42.48
CA ARG A 2 -14.18 19.47 -42.95
C ARG A 2 -12.97 19.80 -42.04
N LYS A 3 -12.93 20.92 -41.34
CA LYS A 3 -11.84 21.26 -40.41
C LYS A 3 -11.93 20.53 -39.05
N VAL A 4 -13.13 20.11 -38.62
CA VAL A 4 -13.35 19.33 -37.42
C VAL A 4 -13.01 17.85 -37.65
N ILE A 5 -13.25 17.32 -38.82
CA ILE A 5 -12.89 15.96 -39.24
C ILE A 5 -11.35 15.83 -39.37
N LEU A 6 -10.66 16.89 -39.82
CA LEU A 6 -9.21 16.88 -39.93
C LEU A 6 -8.53 16.97 -38.53
N LEU A 7 -9.14 17.66 -37.56
CA LEU A 7 -8.64 17.65 -36.16
C LEU A 7 -8.95 16.34 -35.45
N LEU A 8 -10.06 15.67 -35.75
CA LEU A 8 -10.37 14.34 -35.21
C LEU A 8 -9.53 13.23 -35.87
N LEU A 9 -9.06 13.40 -37.11
CA LEU A 9 -8.12 12.50 -37.77
C LEU A 9 -6.66 12.74 -37.31
N LEU A 10 -6.32 13.93 -36.84
CA LEU A 10 -5.01 14.22 -36.27
C LEU A 10 -4.90 13.86 -34.77
N SER A 11 -6.03 13.69 -34.06
CA SER A 11 -6.04 13.15 -32.71
C SER A 11 -6.12 11.61 -32.65
N ALA A 12 -6.30 10.95 -33.81
CA ALA A 12 -6.22 9.49 -33.96
C ALA A 12 -4.85 8.98 -34.46
N VAL A 13 -3.84 9.83 -34.53
CA VAL A 13 -2.46 9.37 -34.43
C VAL A 13 -2.22 9.09 -32.92
N THR A 14 -2.83 8.04 -32.41
CA THR A 14 -2.26 7.29 -31.33
C THR A 14 -0.81 7.09 -31.73
N ALA A 15 0.11 7.69 -30.99
CA ALA A 15 1.49 7.31 -31.09
C ALA A 15 1.50 5.78 -31.04
N LEU A 16 1.84 5.14 -32.13
CA LEU A 16 2.36 3.79 -32.14
C LEU A 16 3.64 3.93 -31.32
N GLN A 17 3.50 3.79 -30.01
CA GLN A 17 4.64 3.74 -29.13
C GLN A 17 5.41 2.52 -29.60
N ALA A 18 6.64 2.72 -30.03
CA ALA A 18 7.47 1.68 -30.56
C ALA A 18 7.50 0.53 -29.54
N GLN A 19 7.08 -0.64 -29.96
CA GLN A 19 7.28 -1.87 -29.19
C GLN A 19 8.78 -2.09 -29.07
N ILE A 20 9.24 -2.55 -27.89
CA ILE A 20 10.61 -3.04 -27.79
C ILE A 20 10.75 -4.21 -28.77
N ASP A 21 11.54 -4.05 -29.80
CA ASP A 21 11.82 -5.17 -30.71
C ASP A 21 12.81 -6.12 -30.02
N VAL A 22 12.29 -7.21 -29.45
CA VAL A 22 13.09 -8.19 -28.71
C VAL A 22 14.27 -8.72 -29.53
N ARG A 23 14.17 -8.71 -30.86
CA ARG A 23 15.26 -9.12 -31.77
C ARG A 23 16.45 -8.14 -31.76
N THR A 24 16.23 -6.92 -31.28
CA THR A 24 17.30 -5.91 -31.15
C THR A 24 18.01 -5.96 -29.81
N LEU A 25 17.51 -6.74 -28.85
CA LEU A 25 18.09 -6.89 -27.53
C LEU A 25 19.39 -7.70 -27.59
N GLN A 26 20.39 -7.25 -26.86
CA GLN A 26 21.68 -7.94 -26.77
C GLN A 26 21.63 -9.05 -25.72
N LEU A 27 21.09 -10.21 -26.12
CA LEU A 27 20.95 -11.35 -25.22
C LEU A 27 22.23 -12.16 -25.15
N SER A 28 22.72 -12.47 -23.95
CA SER A 28 23.88 -13.36 -23.76
C SER A 28 23.56 -14.76 -24.29
N GLN A 29 24.50 -15.33 -25.04
CA GLN A 29 24.40 -16.69 -25.61
C GLN A 29 24.91 -17.76 -24.66
N THR A 30 25.67 -17.39 -23.64
CA THR A 30 26.34 -18.33 -22.71
C THR A 30 25.70 -18.23 -21.30
N HIS A 31 25.65 -19.37 -20.62
CA HIS A 31 25.27 -19.43 -19.20
C HIS A 31 26.49 -19.21 -18.29
N PRO A 32 26.33 -18.58 -17.10
CA PRO A 32 25.10 -17.99 -16.61
C PRO A 32 24.74 -16.70 -17.34
N ARG A 33 23.47 -16.38 -17.40
CA ARG A 33 22.92 -15.21 -18.10
C ARG A 33 21.71 -14.55 -17.43
N TYR A 34 21.37 -14.99 -16.21
CA TYR A 34 20.25 -14.47 -15.44
C TYR A 34 20.69 -13.50 -14.33
N LEU A 35 21.40 -13.97 -13.31
CA LEU A 35 21.90 -13.08 -12.23
C LEU A 35 23.25 -12.43 -12.58
N THR A 36 23.98 -13.04 -13.48
CA THR A 36 25.31 -12.60 -13.91
C THR A 36 25.60 -13.17 -15.32
N ASN A 37 26.78 -12.92 -15.83
CA ASN A 37 27.29 -13.44 -17.11
C ASN A 37 28.61 -14.21 -16.92
N ALA A 38 29.21 -14.67 -18.01
CA ALA A 38 30.47 -15.44 -17.97
C ALA A 38 31.62 -14.69 -17.27
N ASP A 39 31.70 -13.38 -17.45
CA ASP A 39 32.76 -12.54 -16.86
C ASP A 39 32.52 -12.28 -15.37
N GLY A 40 31.30 -12.44 -14.92
CA GLY A 40 30.88 -12.20 -13.53
C GLY A 40 31.53 -13.12 -12.50
N LYS A 41 32.09 -14.27 -12.94
CA LYS A 41 32.77 -15.20 -12.03
C LYS A 41 34.00 -14.57 -11.38
N GLN A 42 34.83 -13.92 -12.16
CA GLN A 42 36.01 -13.24 -11.63
C GLN A 42 35.63 -12.03 -10.79
N VAL A 43 34.67 -11.24 -11.25
CA VAL A 43 34.15 -10.08 -10.48
C VAL A 43 33.64 -10.50 -9.10
N THR A 44 32.93 -11.64 -9.03
CA THR A 44 32.43 -12.17 -7.75
C THR A 44 33.55 -12.68 -6.84
N ARG A 45 34.59 -13.32 -7.41
CA ARG A 45 35.80 -13.74 -6.66
C ARG A 45 36.54 -12.54 -6.09
N ASP A 46 36.77 -11.52 -6.90
CA ASP A 46 37.45 -10.29 -6.48
C ASP A 46 36.66 -9.58 -5.37
N LEU A 47 35.31 -9.57 -5.46
CA LEU A 47 34.44 -9.01 -4.42
C LEU A 47 34.59 -9.77 -3.10
N ILE A 48 34.62 -11.10 -3.14
CA ILE A 48 34.77 -11.95 -1.94
C ILE A 48 36.16 -11.77 -1.30
N GLU A 49 37.21 -11.58 -2.12
CA GLU A 49 38.55 -11.36 -1.62
C GLU A 49 38.77 -9.99 -1.01
N ASN A 50 38.14 -8.96 -1.54
CA ASN A 50 38.40 -7.56 -1.17
C ASN A 50 37.38 -6.95 -0.20
N GLU A 51 36.16 -7.51 -0.12
CA GLU A 51 35.07 -6.94 0.69
C GLU A 51 34.71 -7.86 1.87
N PRO A 52 34.90 -7.43 3.11
CA PRO A 52 34.62 -8.26 4.31
C PRO A 52 33.18 -8.78 4.38
N TRP A 53 32.19 -7.97 3.95
CA TRP A 53 30.79 -8.39 3.94
C TRP A 53 30.54 -9.51 2.93
N ALA A 54 31.18 -9.47 1.76
CA ALA A 54 31.02 -10.47 0.72
C ALA A 54 31.65 -11.79 1.14
N LYS A 55 32.82 -11.72 1.79
CA LYS A 55 33.47 -12.88 2.41
C LYS A 55 32.60 -13.52 3.49
N GLU A 56 31.97 -12.73 4.36
CA GLU A 56 31.06 -13.24 5.40
C GLU A 56 29.87 -13.98 4.79
N VAL A 57 29.23 -13.42 3.76
CA VAL A 57 28.12 -14.06 3.03
C VAL A 57 28.57 -15.36 2.39
N PHE A 58 29.71 -15.34 1.67
CA PHE A 58 30.28 -16.52 1.03
C PHE A 58 30.57 -17.64 2.04
N ASP A 59 31.26 -17.32 3.13
CA ASP A 59 31.63 -18.30 4.15
C ASP A 59 30.39 -18.96 4.78
N LYS A 60 29.31 -18.20 5.01
CA LYS A 60 28.03 -18.73 5.51
C LYS A 60 27.33 -19.62 4.49
N LEU A 61 27.26 -19.21 3.22
CA LEU A 61 26.70 -20.04 2.14
C LEU A 61 27.47 -21.34 1.98
N LYS A 62 28.80 -21.23 1.97
CA LYS A 62 29.69 -22.38 1.86
C LYS A 62 29.53 -23.34 3.04
N ALA A 63 29.53 -22.83 4.27
CA ALA A 63 29.37 -23.66 5.46
C ALA A 63 28.04 -24.42 5.45
N LYS A 64 26.95 -23.77 5.02
CA LYS A 64 25.64 -24.40 4.83
C LYS A 64 25.70 -25.51 3.78
N ALA A 65 26.16 -25.21 2.58
CA ALA A 65 26.26 -26.17 1.48
C ALA A 65 27.20 -27.36 1.83
N ASP A 66 28.36 -27.11 2.46
CA ASP A 66 29.27 -28.14 2.94
C ASP A 66 28.60 -29.11 3.91
N SER A 67 27.71 -28.62 4.79
CA SER A 67 26.98 -29.49 5.73
C SER A 67 26.08 -30.49 5.00
N TYR A 68 25.35 -30.01 3.99
CA TYR A 68 24.46 -30.88 3.19
C TYR A 68 25.22 -31.76 2.22
N THR A 69 26.35 -31.30 1.65
CA THR A 69 27.22 -32.14 0.81
C THR A 69 27.75 -33.31 1.60
N ARG A 70 28.30 -33.08 2.82
CA ARG A 70 28.73 -34.18 3.70
C ARG A 70 27.59 -35.12 4.09
N LEU A 71 26.41 -34.56 4.33
CA LEU A 71 25.25 -35.38 4.70
C LEU A 71 24.81 -36.28 3.54
N THR A 72 24.80 -35.78 2.31
CA THR A 72 24.43 -36.55 1.12
C THR A 72 25.51 -37.52 0.65
N GLU A 73 26.77 -37.28 0.99
CA GLU A 73 27.85 -38.28 0.79
C GLU A 73 27.62 -39.53 1.64
N VAL A 74 27.09 -39.38 2.84
CA VAL A 74 26.77 -40.51 3.74
C VAL A 74 25.37 -41.08 3.48
N GLN A 75 24.42 -40.23 3.14
CA GLN A 75 23.01 -40.54 2.88
C GLN A 75 22.59 -39.85 1.58
N PRO A 76 22.85 -40.45 0.40
CA PRO A 76 22.59 -39.78 -0.88
C PRO A 76 21.17 -39.24 -1.06
N ASP A 77 20.20 -39.91 -0.49
CA ASP A 77 18.79 -39.56 -0.60
C ASP A 77 18.28 -38.60 0.46
N TRP A 78 19.15 -38.07 1.33
CA TRP A 78 18.69 -37.30 2.50
C TRP A 78 17.81 -36.09 2.11
N LEU A 79 18.21 -35.29 1.12
CA LEU A 79 17.41 -34.18 0.60
C LEU A 79 16.26 -34.70 -0.27
N LEU A 80 16.55 -35.61 -1.19
CA LEU A 80 15.59 -36.15 -2.15
C LEU A 80 14.41 -36.82 -1.46
N SER A 81 14.66 -37.59 -0.40
CA SER A 81 13.62 -38.28 0.36
C SER A 81 12.67 -37.36 1.13
N ARG A 82 13.01 -36.06 1.25
CA ARG A 82 12.20 -35.00 1.88
C ARG A 82 11.60 -34.03 0.88
N LEU A 83 11.96 -34.20 -0.41
CA LEU A 83 11.34 -33.47 -1.49
C LEU A 83 10.00 -34.13 -1.84
N ALA A 84 8.94 -33.36 -1.96
CA ALA A 84 7.59 -33.90 -2.22
C ALA A 84 7.44 -34.61 -3.59
N MET A 85 8.48 -34.56 -4.43
CA MET A 85 8.57 -35.22 -5.73
C MET A 85 9.32 -36.55 -5.70
N TYR A 86 9.81 -36.97 -4.54
CA TYR A 86 10.68 -38.13 -4.41
C TYR A 86 10.11 -39.16 -3.43
N TRP A 87 10.12 -40.44 -3.85
CA TRP A 87 9.82 -41.58 -3.02
C TRP A 87 10.85 -42.67 -3.25
N ASN A 88 11.37 -43.27 -2.21
CA ASN A 88 12.43 -44.31 -2.30
C ASN A 88 12.04 -45.58 -3.00
N SER A 89 10.79 -46.02 -2.78
CA SER A 89 10.33 -47.33 -3.24
C SER A 89 9.25 -47.26 -4.32
N HIS A 90 9.08 -46.15 -4.98
CA HIS A 90 7.89 -45.82 -5.69
C HIS A 90 7.58 -46.46 -6.99
N ALA A 91 6.29 -46.63 -7.15
CA ALA A 91 5.66 -46.62 -8.44
C ALA A 91 5.07 -45.23 -8.69
N THR A 92 5.39 -44.61 -9.81
CA THR A 92 4.73 -43.37 -10.22
C THR A 92 3.26 -43.63 -10.50
N ASP A 93 2.37 -42.71 -10.18
CA ASP A 93 0.96 -42.69 -10.54
C ASP A 93 0.65 -41.87 -11.80
N VAL A 94 1.67 -41.32 -12.44
CA VAL A 94 1.53 -40.58 -13.69
C VAL A 94 1.74 -41.50 -14.88
N TYR A 95 0.87 -41.37 -15.88
CA TYR A 95 0.87 -42.17 -17.08
C TYR A 95 1.00 -41.29 -18.33
N ILE A 96 1.70 -41.80 -19.33
CA ILE A 96 1.83 -41.18 -20.62
C ILE A 96 0.73 -41.68 -21.55
N LYS A 97 -0.09 -40.75 -22.09
CA LYS A 97 -1.13 -41.06 -23.10
C LYS A 97 -0.87 -40.21 -24.33
N GLY A 98 -0.31 -40.80 -25.39
CA GLY A 98 0.11 -40.06 -26.59
C GLY A 98 1.10 -38.96 -26.21
N GLU A 99 0.74 -37.71 -26.47
CA GLU A 99 1.56 -36.54 -26.13
C GLU A 99 1.21 -35.93 -24.76
N SER A 100 0.24 -36.48 -24.04
CA SER A 100 -0.21 -35.95 -22.76
C SER A 100 0.10 -36.90 -21.61
N PHE A 101 0.24 -36.33 -20.41
CA PHE A 101 0.45 -37.04 -19.16
C PHE A 101 -0.83 -37.04 -18.34
N ASP A 102 -1.18 -38.19 -17.72
CA ASP A 102 -2.45 -38.40 -17.04
C ASP A 102 -2.27 -39.32 -15.83
N HIS A 103 -3.18 -39.28 -14.86
CA HIS A 103 -3.27 -40.19 -13.74
C HIS A 103 -4.23 -41.38 -14.02
N ALA A 104 -4.91 -41.37 -15.17
CA ALA A 104 -5.98 -42.35 -15.48
C ALA A 104 -5.52 -43.61 -16.20
N GLY A 105 -4.26 -43.75 -16.53
CA GLY A 105 -3.70 -44.96 -17.17
C GLY A 105 -2.92 -44.67 -18.48
N GLY A 106 -2.21 -45.70 -18.97
CA GLY A 106 -1.27 -45.60 -20.10
C GLY A 106 0.10 -46.19 -19.72
N THR A 107 1.17 -45.77 -20.37
CA THR A 107 2.53 -46.13 -19.96
C THR A 107 2.94 -45.29 -18.75
N LYS A 108 3.39 -45.94 -17.67
CA LYS A 108 3.84 -45.22 -16.48
C LYS A 108 5.03 -44.27 -16.80
N ALA A 109 4.99 -43.05 -16.26
CA ALA A 109 6.14 -42.15 -16.32
C ALA A 109 7.34 -42.76 -15.55
N PRO A 110 8.57 -42.54 -16.01
CA PRO A 110 9.76 -43.24 -15.49
C PRO A 110 10.25 -42.65 -14.15
N VAL A 111 9.60 -41.66 -13.61
CA VAL A 111 10.06 -40.91 -12.43
C VAL A 111 8.99 -40.81 -11.36
N PRO A 112 9.36 -40.65 -10.09
CA PRO A 112 8.43 -40.36 -9.02
C PRO A 112 7.77 -39.01 -9.21
N THR A 113 6.50 -38.93 -8.85
CA THR A 113 5.72 -37.70 -8.89
C THR A 113 4.90 -37.58 -7.60
N VAL A 114 4.36 -36.42 -7.34
CA VAL A 114 3.44 -36.21 -6.22
C VAL A 114 2.18 -37.00 -6.47
N ARG A 115 1.77 -37.86 -5.54
CA ARG A 115 0.59 -38.68 -5.64
C ARG A 115 -0.72 -37.96 -5.37
N TYR A 116 -0.68 -37.02 -4.44
CA TYR A 116 -1.87 -36.28 -4.07
C TYR A 116 -2.20 -35.24 -5.16
N THR A 117 -3.38 -35.35 -5.72
CA THR A 117 -3.89 -34.49 -6.81
C THR A 117 -5.02 -33.57 -6.35
N GLY A 118 -5.39 -33.60 -5.08
CA GLY A 118 -6.40 -32.75 -4.50
C GLY A 118 -5.89 -31.36 -4.13
N THR A 119 -6.82 -30.51 -3.75
CA THR A 119 -6.52 -29.14 -3.27
C THR A 119 -6.05 -29.15 -1.82
N ARG A 120 -5.28 -28.13 -1.43
CA ARG A 120 -4.91 -27.86 -0.04
C ARG A 120 -5.82 -26.81 0.58
N GLY A 121 -5.94 -26.82 1.90
CA GLY A 121 -6.51 -25.69 2.65
C GLY A 121 -5.56 -24.49 2.64
N THR A 122 -6.10 -23.29 2.81
CA THR A 122 -5.32 -22.05 2.85
C THR A 122 -4.35 -22.01 4.04
N PHE A 123 -4.74 -22.63 5.15
CA PHE A 123 -3.97 -22.61 6.40
C PHE A 123 -3.52 -24.01 6.80
N ALA A 124 -2.30 -24.08 7.32
CA ALA A 124 -1.80 -25.27 7.97
C ALA A 124 -2.46 -25.45 9.35
N THR A 125 -2.75 -26.68 9.71
CA THR A 125 -3.23 -27.03 11.07
C THR A 125 -2.09 -27.18 12.09
N HIS A 126 -0.85 -26.96 11.66
CA HIS A 126 0.38 -27.11 12.45
C HIS A 126 1.41 -26.07 12.05
N GLY A 127 2.38 -25.82 12.92
CA GLY A 127 3.53 -24.96 12.59
C GLY A 127 4.42 -25.57 11.50
N ARG A 128 5.08 -24.76 10.68
CA ARG A 128 6.05 -25.24 9.68
C ARG A 128 7.17 -26.02 10.37
N PRO A 129 7.38 -27.30 10.04
CA PRO A 129 8.48 -28.09 10.58
C PRO A 129 9.83 -27.58 10.03
N LYS A 130 10.91 -27.78 10.78
CA LYS A 130 12.26 -27.63 10.25
C LYS A 130 12.55 -28.80 9.32
N LEU A 131 13.32 -28.58 8.25
CA LEU A 131 13.68 -29.63 7.28
C LEU A 131 14.31 -30.88 7.95
N ALA A 132 15.13 -30.68 8.99
CA ALA A 132 15.77 -31.77 9.72
C ALA A 132 14.79 -32.62 10.53
N ASP A 133 13.61 -32.11 10.88
CA ASP A 133 12.57 -32.80 11.66
C ASP A 133 11.59 -33.57 10.76
N VAL A 134 11.65 -33.34 9.44
CA VAL A 134 10.79 -34.03 8.47
C VAL A 134 11.31 -35.45 8.28
N ILE A 135 10.41 -36.42 8.40
CA ILE A 135 10.67 -37.83 8.09
C ILE A 135 10.62 -37.98 6.56
N PRO A 136 11.54 -38.80 5.97
CA PRO A 136 11.49 -39.09 4.55
C PRO A 136 10.11 -39.52 4.09
N TYR A 137 9.67 -39.06 2.93
CA TYR A 137 8.49 -39.59 2.27
C TYR A 137 8.71 -41.04 1.95
N ASP A 138 7.69 -41.84 2.18
CA ASP A 138 7.62 -43.24 1.79
C ASP A 138 6.52 -43.45 0.75
N ASP A 139 6.18 -44.74 0.47
CA ASP A 139 5.09 -45.07 -0.42
C ASP A 139 3.67 -44.84 0.15
N ASP A 140 3.52 -43.88 1.04
CA ASP A 140 2.22 -43.46 1.53
C ASP A 140 1.35 -42.96 0.38
N LYS A 141 0.21 -43.63 0.16
CA LYS A 141 -0.70 -43.30 -0.93
C LYS A 141 -1.29 -41.90 -0.82
N ASP A 142 -1.40 -41.39 0.38
CA ASP A 142 -1.99 -40.10 0.67
C ASP A 142 -0.98 -38.96 0.57
N GLY A 143 0.33 -39.27 0.44
CA GLY A 143 1.42 -38.29 0.38
C GLY A 143 1.55 -37.47 1.66
N ASN A 144 1.24 -38.05 2.83
CA ASN A 144 1.27 -37.33 4.11
C ASN A 144 2.68 -36.81 4.44
N VAL A 145 2.73 -35.61 5.01
CA VAL A 145 3.93 -35.07 5.64
C VAL A 145 4.04 -35.62 7.06
N THR A 146 5.16 -36.26 7.36
CA THR A 146 5.45 -36.78 8.71
C THR A 146 6.66 -36.06 9.28
N PHE A 147 6.58 -35.57 10.51
CA PHE A 147 7.66 -34.80 11.14
C PHE A 147 7.61 -34.87 12.67
N HIS A 148 8.75 -34.61 13.33
CA HIS A 148 8.82 -34.39 14.77
C HIS A 148 8.39 -32.99 15.15
N ASN A 149 7.30 -32.84 15.92
CA ASN A 149 6.82 -31.53 16.34
C ASN A 149 7.64 -31.02 17.54
N ASN A 150 8.57 -30.14 17.25
CA ASN A 150 9.44 -29.53 18.25
C ASN A 150 8.79 -28.45 19.12
N SER A 151 7.56 -28.04 18.79
CA SER A 151 6.80 -27.08 19.60
C SER A 151 6.07 -27.73 20.78
N LEU A 152 6.00 -29.07 20.81
CA LEU A 152 5.33 -29.83 21.86
C LEU A 152 6.33 -30.60 22.72
N PRO A 153 6.05 -30.75 24.03
CA PRO A 153 6.84 -31.60 24.91
C PRO A 153 6.95 -33.04 24.39
N GLY A 154 8.15 -33.61 24.48
CA GLY A 154 8.41 -34.99 24.02
C GLY A 154 8.55 -35.13 22.49
N ARG A 155 8.44 -34.05 21.73
CA ARG A 155 8.62 -34.04 20.27
C ARG A 155 7.82 -35.15 19.56
N PRO A 156 6.48 -35.21 19.74
CA PRO A 156 5.67 -36.27 19.16
C PRO A 156 5.81 -36.30 17.63
N LEU A 157 5.66 -37.49 17.06
CA LEU A 157 5.60 -37.66 15.61
C LEU A 157 4.19 -37.33 15.14
N GLU A 158 4.09 -36.36 14.24
CA GLU A 158 2.84 -35.97 13.61
C GLU A 158 2.80 -36.37 12.14
N LYS A 159 1.64 -36.85 11.69
CA LYS A 159 1.36 -37.21 10.31
C LYS A 159 0.22 -36.33 9.81
N VAL A 160 0.49 -35.49 8.83
CA VAL A 160 -0.45 -34.47 8.35
C VAL A 160 -0.80 -34.74 6.89
N HIS A 161 -2.11 -34.90 6.62
CA HIS A 161 -2.60 -35.03 5.26
C HIS A 161 -2.34 -33.77 4.43
N PRO A 162 -1.91 -33.85 3.16
CA PRO A 162 -1.56 -32.72 2.31
C PRO A 162 -2.62 -31.61 2.30
N ALA A 163 -3.92 -31.95 2.27
CA ALA A 163 -4.98 -30.95 2.32
C ALA A 163 -4.97 -30.03 3.56
N LYS A 164 -4.28 -30.41 4.63
CA LYS A 164 -4.17 -29.66 5.90
C LYS A 164 -2.82 -28.99 6.09
N THR A 165 -1.94 -29.04 5.10
CA THR A 165 -0.57 -28.54 5.23
C THR A 165 -0.44 -27.04 4.93
N GLY A 166 -1.49 -26.42 4.42
CA GLY A 166 -1.36 -25.05 3.91
C GLY A 166 -0.23 -24.99 2.88
N ARG A 167 0.75 -24.09 3.10
CA ARG A 167 1.95 -23.95 2.25
C ARG A 167 3.21 -24.57 2.83
N ASN A 168 3.10 -25.39 3.85
CA ASN A 168 4.28 -25.95 4.51
C ASN A 168 5.09 -26.88 3.60
N ILE A 169 4.43 -27.66 2.74
CA ILE A 169 5.12 -28.57 1.79
C ILE A 169 5.90 -27.73 0.75
N GLU A 170 5.27 -26.74 0.17
CA GLU A 170 5.91 -25.83 -0.81
C GLU A 170 7.09 -25.10 -0.17
N SER A 171 6.94 -24.65 1.08
CA SER A 171 8.03 -24.01 1.82
C SER A 171 9.20 -24.94 2.08
N LEU A 172 8.96 -26.22 2.35
CA LEU A 172 10.01 -27.23 2.49
C LEU A 172 10.69 -27.51 1.15
N ASN A 173 9.94 -27.66 0.06
CA ASN A 173 10.49 -27.80 -1.27
C ASN A 173 11.37 -26.61 -1.67
N ARG A 174 10.93 -25.38 -1.34
CA ARG A 174 11.74 -24.15 -1.55
C ARG A 174 13.02 -24.16 -0.72
N GLU A 175 12.97 -24.62 0.52
CA GLU A 175 14.17 -24.74 1.36
C GLU A 175 15.18 -25.71 0.75
N ILE A 176 14.74 -26.87 0.26
CA ILE A 176 15.58 -27.85 -0.43
C ILE A 176 16.14 -27.26 -1.74
N MET A 177 15.29 -26.61 -2.53
CA MET A 177 15.69 -25.97 -3.77
C MET A 177 16.68 -24.83 -3.55
N GLY A 178 16.50 -24.04 -2.48
CA GLY A 178 17.44 -22.99 -2.07
C GLY A 178 18.82 -23.54 -1.68
N ILE A 179 18.87 -24.73 -1.04
CA ILE A 179 20.15 -25.43 -0.76
C ILE A 179 20.82 -25.84 -2.08
N ALA A 180 20.06 -26.40 -3.01
CA ALA A 180 20.55 -26.80 -4.32
C ALA A 180 21.03 -25.60 -5.17
N ARG A 181 20.30 -24.46 -5.12
CA ARG A 181 20.69 -23.20 -5.75
C ARG A 181 22.02 -22.67 -5.19
N ASP A 182 22.16 -22.65 -3.87
CA ASP A 182 23.37 -22.19 -3.21
C ASP A 182 24.57 -23.10 -3.59
N ALA A 183 24.33 -24.41 -3.72
CA ALA A 183 25.32 -25.38 -4.20
C ALA A 183 25.70 -25.15 -5.68
N ALA A 184 24.73 -24.89 -6.56
CA ALA A 184 24.98 -24.57 -7.97
C ALA A 184 25.83 -23.29 -8.12
N PHE A 185 25.54 -22.26 -7.36
CA PHE A 185 26.34 -21.04 -7.29
C PHE A 185 27.77 -21.33 -6.83
N LEU A 186 27.97 -22.14 -5.79
CA LEU A 186 29.29 -22.52 -5.30
C LEU A 186 30.06 -23.34 -6.33
N TYR A 187 29.39 -24.28 -7.03
CA TYR A 187 30.02 -25.00 -8.15
C TYR A 187 30.51 -24.03 -9.22
N TRP A 188 29.65 -23.12 -9.69
CA TRP A 188 30.03 -22.11 -10.68
C TRP A 188 31.21 -21.27 -10.22
N LEU A 189 31.28 -20.92 -8.93
CA LEU A 189 32.32 -20.06 -8.40
C LEU A 189 33.67 -20.80 -8.15
N THR A 190 33.60 -22.06 -7.65
CA THR A 190 34.78 -22.79 -7.14
C THR A 190 35.23 -23.95 -8.04
N ASP A 191 34.41 -24.38 -8.98
CA ASP A 191 34.60 -25.55 -9.84
C ASP A 191 34.62 -26.90 -9.08
N GLU A 192 34.12 -26.92 -7.81
CA GLU A 192 34.06 -28.13 -6.99
C GLU A 192 32.84 -28.99 -7.35
N GLU A 193 33.03 -30.09 -8.07
CA GLU A 193 31.95 -30.97 -8.58
C GLU A 193 31.00 -31.52 -7.50
N ARG A 194 31.43 -31.62 -6.25
CA ARG A 194 30.58 -32.11 -5.15
C ARG A 194 29.33 -31.24 -4.99
N TYR A 195 29.45 -29.92 -5.21
CA TYR A 195 28.31 -29.01 -5.19
C TYR A 195 27.41 -29.23 -6.41
N ALA A 196 27.98 -29.46 -7.59
CA ALA A 196 27.20 -29.76 -8.79
C ALA A 196 26.39 -31.04 -8.63
N ARG A 197 26.99 -32.12 -8.09
CA ARG A 197 26.27 -33.38 -7.85
C ARG A 197 25.08 -33.23 -6.92
N LEU A 198 25.23 -32.47 -5.82
CA LEU A 198 24.14 -32.19 -4.92
C LEU A 198 23.02 -31.37 -5.60
N ALA A 199 23.39 -30.31 -6.31
CA ALA A 199 22.45 -29.45 -7.02
C ALA A 199 21.71 -30.19 -8.12
N ALA A 200 22.42 -30.96 -8.94
CA ALA A 200 21.87 -31.70 -10.08
C ALA A 200 20.86 -32.76 -9.63
N GLY A 201 21.13 -33.49 -8.54
CA GLY A 201 20.21 -34.51 -8.05
C GLY A 201 18.87 -33.95 -7.65
N VAL A 202 18.86 -32.82 -6.93
CA VAL A 202 17.62 -32.14 -6.53
C VAL A 202 16.91 -31.56 -7.75
N PHE A 203 17.65 -30.87 -8.63
CA PHE A 203 17.08 -30.25 -9.83
C PHE A 203 16.47 -31.27 -10.77
N ASP A 204 17.23 -32.31 -11.13
CA ASP A 204 16.77 -33.35 -12.04
C ASP A 204 15.49 -34.04 -11.56
N THR A 205 15.46 -34.46 -10.28
CA THR A 205 14.28 -35.09 -9.69
C THR A 205 13.07 -34.18 -9.76
N TYR A 206 13.21 -32.93 -9.38
CA TYR A 206 12.10 -31.98 -9.36
C TYR A 206 11.60 -31.66 -10.77
N MET A 207 12.48 -31.34 -11.70
CA MET A 207 12.11 -30.94 -13.07
C MET A 207 11.50 -32.11 -13.87
N GLN A 208 12.00 -33.33 -13.71
CA GLN A 208 11.34 -34.47 -14.31
C GLN A 208 9.94 -34.68 -13.74
N GLY A 209 9.76 -34.53 -12.43
CA GLY A 209 8.45 -34.57 -11.81
C GLY A 209 7.47 -33.53 -12.36
N ILE A 210 7.93 -32.31 -12.60
CA ILE A 210 7.14 -31.25 -13.25
C ILE A 210 6.80 -31.65 -14.70
N TYR A 211 7.79 -32.10 -15.46
CA TYR A 211 7.60 -32.46 -16.87
C TYR A 211 6.55 -33.55 -17.06
N TYR A 212 6.62 -34.64 -16.27
CA TYR A 212 5.70 -35.76 -16.38
C TYR A 212 4.35 -35.57 -15.68
N ARG A 213 4.15 -34.45 -14.99
CA ARG A 213 2.91 -34.16 -14.33
C ARG A 213 1.97 -33.38 -15.22
N ASN A 214 0.70 -33.81 -15.31
CA ASN A 214 -0.36 -33.01 -15.89
C ASN A 214 -1.23 -32.47 -14.76
N VAL A 215 -1.22 -31.15 -14.57
CA VAL A 215 -1.88 -30.49 -13.47
C VAL A 215 -3.03 -29.64 -13.99
N PRO A 216 -4.29 -30.00 -13.70
CA PRO A 216 -5.41 -29.10 -13.96
C PRO A 216 -5.35 -27.92 -12.98
N VAL A 217 -5.48 -26.72 -13.50
CA VAL A 217 -5.73 -25.52 -12.69
C VAL A 217 -7.23 -25.35 -12.58
N ASP A 218 -7.76 -25.47 -11.36
CA ASP A 218 -9.18 -25.23 -11.10
C ASP A 218 -9.42 -23.75 -10.81
N LEU A 219 -9.73 -22.99 -11.84
CA LEU A 219 -10.03 -21.58 -11.75
C LEU A 219 -11.34 -21.26 -10.99
N ASN A 220 -12.22 -22.25 -10.82
CA ASN A 220 -13.48 -22.04 -10.10
C ASN A 220 -13.28 -21.99 -8.58
N HIS A 221 -12.23 -22.63 -8.08
CA HIS A 221 -11.87 -22.62 -6.65
C HIS A 221 -10.79 -21.59 -6.30
N GLY A 222 -10.44 -20.73 -7.25
CA GLY A 222 -9.42 -19.70 -7.08
C GLY A 222 -7.99 -20.20 -7.38
N HIS A 223 -7.13 -19.26 -7.75
CA HIS A 223 -5.76 -19.52 -8.20
C HIS A 223 -4.79 -19.94 -7.08
N GLN A 224 -5.24 -19.86 -5.82
CA GLN A 224 -4.45 -20.24 -4.64
C GLN A 224 -4.67 -21.68 -4.18
N GLN A 225 -5.60 -22.39 -4.82
CA GLN A 225 -5.97 -23.74 -4.45
C GLN A 225 -5.44 -24.75 -5.47
N THR A 226 -4.16 -24.75 -5.65
CA THR A 226 -3.50 -25.69 -6.54
C THR A 226 -2.96 -26.90 -5.81
N LEU A 227 -2.42 -27.79 -6.57
CA LEU A 227 -1.99 -29.09 -6.07
C LEU A 227 -0.92 -28.97 -5.00
N VAL A 228 -1.05 -29.79 -3.99
CA VAL A 228 -0.15 -29.81 -2.86
C VAL A 228 1.18 -30.47 -3.24
N GLY A 229 2.24 -29.95 -2.65
CA GLY A 229 3.57 -30.53 -2.68
C GLY A 229 4.45 -30.09 -3.84
N MET A 230 3.86 -29.44 -4.81
CA MET A 230 4.58 -28.79 -5.89
C MET A 230 4.02 -27.40 -5.99
N SER A 231 4.83 -26.38 -5.96
CA SER A 231 4.40 -25.04 -6.33
C SER A 231 4.05 -24.96 -7.81
N SER A 232 3.92 -26.04 -8.48
CA SER A 232 3.84 -26.13 -9.91
C SER A 232 2.46 -25.82 -10.43
N PHE A 233 2.44 -24.92 -11.39
CA PHE A 233 1.26 -24.52 -12.15
C PHE A 233 0.24 -23.67 -11.39
N GLU A 234 0.53 -23.27 -10.18
CA GLU A 234 -0.15 -22.15 -9.58
C GLU A 234 0.32 -20.86 -10.27
N VAL A 235 -0.57 -19.89 -10.48
CA VAL A 235 -0.22 -18.73 -11.31
C VAL A 235 0.41 -17.59 -10.55
N ILE A 236 0.40 -17.59 -9.23
CA ILE A 236 0.89 -16.46 -8.42
C ILE A 236 1.87 -16.82 -7.30
N HIS A 237 1.99 -18.06 -6.92
CA HIS A 237 2.85 -18.46 -5.81
C HIS A 237 3.98 -19.40 -6.25
N GLU A 238 4.47 -19.20 -7.46
CA GLU A 238 5.56 -19.95 -8.05
C GLU A 238 6.94 -19.47 -7.59
N ASP A 239 7.02 -19.03 -6.35
CA ASP A 239 8.25 -18.48 -5.75
C ASP A 239 9.45 -19.43 -5.80
N ILE A 240 9.24 -20.74 -5.99
CA ILE A 240 10.32 -21.70 -6.19
C ILE A 240 11.11 -21.43 -7.48
N LEU A 241 10.53 -20.70 -8.46
CA LEU A 241 11.22 -20.25 -9.66
C LEU A 241 12.38 -19.31 -9.34
N TYR A 242 12.28 -18.49 -8.27
CA TYR A 242 13.41 -17.66 -7.82
C TYR A 242 14.62 -18.48 -7.33
N ASP A 243 14.41 -19.75 -7.04
CA ASP A 243 15.48 -20.69 -6.68
C ASP A 243 15.91 -21.56 -7.87
N ILE A 244 14.94 -22.08 -8.65
CA ILE A 244 15.22 -23.02 -9.77
C ILE A 244 15.87 -22.33 -10.96
N VAL A 245 15.44 -21.11 -11.30
CA VAL A 245 15.99 -20.38 -12.46
C VAL A 245 17.49 -20.11 -12.30
N PRO A 246 17.96 -19.47 -11.22
CA PRO A 246 19.40 -19.27 -11.03
C PRO A 246 20.15 -20.59 -10.79
N LEU A 247 19.52 -21.62 -10.19
CA LEU A 247 20.12 -22.94 -10.07
C LEU A 247 20.45 -23.52 -11.43
N TYR A 248 19.48 -23.59 -12.34
CA TYR A 248 19.67 -24.09 -13.69
C TYR A 248 20.73 -23.28 -14.43
N ASP A 249 20.70 -21.98 -14.32
CA ASP A 249 21.60 -21.06 -15.01
C ASP A 249 23.06 -21.27 -14.58
N PHE A 250 23.35 -21.38 -13.29
CA PHE A 250 24.70 -21.66 -12.77
C PHE A 250 25.15 -23.09 -13.05
N LEU A 251 24.22 -24.04 -13.14
CA LEU A 251 24.53 -25.46 -13.32
C LEU A 251 24.52 -25.90 -14.77
N TYR A 252 24.11 -25.05 -15.72
CA TYR A 252 23.85 -25.37 -17.11
C TYR A 252 24.99 -26.16 -17.77
N GLY A 253 26.23 -25.72 -17.62
CA GLY A 253 27.40 -26.39 -18.20
C GLY A 253 27.60 -27.82 -17.68
N TYR A 254 27.33 -28.04 -16.39
CA TYR A 254 27.39 -29.38 -15.78
C TYR A 254 26.25 -30.28 -16.31
N LEU A 255 25.03 -29.75 -16.39
CA LEU A 255 23.88 -30.47 -16.91
C LEU A 255 24.03 -30.83 -18.37
N ALA A 256 24.55 -29.93 -19.20
CA ALA A 256 24.79 -30.19 -20.62
C ALA A 256 25.78 -31.33 -20.90
N VAL A 257 26.71 -31.58 -19.96
CA VAL A 257 27.69 -32.68 -20.08
C VAL A 257 27.16 -33.97 -19.47
N HIS A 258 26.63 -33.91 -18.26
CA HIS A 258 26.24 -35.11 -17.47
C HIS A 258 24.80 -35.53 -17.59
N TYR A 259 23.91 -34.67 -18.11
CA TYR A 259 22.46 -34.87 -18.26
C TYR A 259 21.97 -34.44 -19.66
N ALA A 260 22.85 -34.57 -20.67
CA ALA A 260 22.59 -34.12 -22.05
C ALA A 260 21.26 -34.68 -22.62
N ASP A 261 20.93 -35.91 -22.33
CA ASP A 261 19.70 -36.60 -22.73
C ASP A 261 18.44 -36.03 -22.07
N LYS A 262 18.58 -35.26 -21.01
CA LYS A 262 17.47 -34.67 -20.24
C LYS A 262 17.28 -33.18 -20.49
N MET A 263 18.16 -32.51 -21.21
CA MET A 263 18.08 -31.06 -21.45
C MET A 263 16.74 -30.65 -22.08
N SER A 264 16.22 -31.46 -23.00
CA SER A 264 14.89 -31.25 -23.61
C SER A 264 13.75 -31.38 -22.62
N ILE A 265 13.86 -32.28 -21.63
CA ILE A 265 12.90 -32.45 -20.56
C ILE A 265 12.88 -31.19 -19.67
N TYR A 266 14.05 -30.67 -19.29
CA TYR A 266 14.16 -29.47 -18.47
C TYR A 266 13.57 -28.25 -19.18
N ALA A 267 13.96 -28.03 -20.44
CA ALA A 267 13.37 -26.96 -21.24
C ALA A 267 11.86 -27.13 -21.41
N GLY A 268 11.38 -28.35 -21.67
CA GLY A 268 9.97 -28.69 -21.78
C GLY A 268 9.20 -28.40 -20.49
N ALA A 269 9.78 -28.68 -19.32
CA ALA A 269 9.17 -28.36 -18.04
C ALA A 269 9.05 -26.85 -17.82
N PHE A 270 10.09 -26.08 -18.08
CA PHE A 270 10.06 -24.61 -18.01
C PHE A 270 9.02 -24.00 -18.95
N LYS A 271 8.99 -24.44 -20.22
CA LYS A 271 8.02 -23.96 -21.22
C LYS A 271 6.58 -24.28 -20.81
N LYS A 272 6.32 -25.52 -20.36
CA LYS A 272 5.03 -25.94 -19.84
C LYS A 272 4.58 -25.05 -18.67
N TRP A 273 5.51 -24.69 -17.80
CA TRP A 273 5.24 -23.81 -16.67
C TRP A 273 4.87 -22.40 -17.13
N ALA A 274 5.67 -21.80 -17.99
CA ALA A 274 5.40 -20.47 -18.53
C ALA A 274 4.08 -20.42 -19.31
N ASP A 275 3.83 -21.40 -20.20
CA ASP A 275 2.60 -21.50 -20.99
C ASP A 275 1.36 -21.63 -20.09
N ASN A 276 1.48 -22.39 -18.97
CA ASN A 276 0.39 -22.51 -18.02
C ASN A 276 0.09 -21.18 -17.28
N ILE A 277 1.12 -20.45 -16.84
CA ILE A 277 0.97 -19.12 -16.23
C ILE A 277 0.28 -18.17 -17.20
N ILE A 278 0.71 -18.15 -18.45
CA ILE A 278 0.12 -17.30 -19.50
C ILE A 278 -1.35 -17.64 -19.73
N ALA A 279 -1.69 -18.93 -19.80
CA ALA A 279 -3.02 -19.39 -20.13
C ALA A 279 -4.03 -19.22 -19.00
N ASN A 280 -3.59 -19.30 -17.76
CA ASN A 280 -4.44 -19.35 -16.55
C ASN A 280 -4.23 -18.18 -15.59
N GLY A 281 -3.50 -17.16 -15.98
CA GLY A 281 -3.17 -16.00 -15.17
C GLY A 281 -4.36 -15.11 -14.80
N VAL A 282 -4.11 -14.12 -13.96
CA VAL A 282 -5.05 -13.09 -13.54
C VAL A 282 -4.54 -11.74 -13.99
N PRO A 283 -5.21 -11.09 -14.96
CA PRO A 283 -4.80 -9.77 -15.44
C PRO A 283 -5.24 -8.65 -14.47
N HIS A 284 -4.85 -7.43 -14.75
CA HIS A 284 -5.30 -6.16 -14.17
C HIS A 284 -4.75 -5.75 -12.82
N ASN A 285 -4.02 -6.60 -12.09
CA ASN A 285 -3.55 -6.30 -10.73
C ASN A 285 -2.10 -6.75 -10.51
N ASN A 286 -1.64 -6.70 -9.26
CA ASN A 286 -0.33 -7.17 -8.82
C ASN A 286 -0.01 -8.61 -9.23
N TRP A 287 -1.01 -9.49 -9.34
CA TRP A 287 -0.79 -10.89 -9.76
C TRP A 287 -0.27 -10.98 -11.19
N ASN A 288 -0.80 -10.15 -12.12
CA ASN A 288 -0.27 -10.10 -13.48
C ASN A 288 1.23 -9.77 -13.52
N LEU A 289 1.68 -8.89 -12.62
CA LEU A 289 3.08 -8.50 -12.56
C LEU A 289 3.98 -9.62 -12.01
N MET A 290 3.51 -10.34 -10.98
CA MET A 290 4.20 -11.52 -10.46
C MET A 290 4.31 -12.61 -11.54
N GLN A 291 3.23 -12.88 -12.25
CA GLN A 291 3.19 -13.82 -13.37
C GLN A 291 4.15 -13.41 -14.50
N ALA A 292 4.14 -12.14 -14.87
CA ALA A 292 5.08 -11.58 -15.85
C ALA A 292 6.53 -11.82 -15.44
N ARG A 293 6.84 -11.69 -14.15
CA ARG A 293 8.16 -11.95 -13.61
C ARG A 293 8.54 -13.41 -13.76
N TYR A 294 7.68 -14.35 -13.41
CA TYR A 294 7.96 -15.79 -13.56
C TYR A 294 8.19 -16.19 -15.01
N VAL A 295 7.35 -15.70 -15.93
CA VAL A 295 7.50 -15.97 -17.37
C VAL A 295 8.79 -15.36 -17.90
N MET A 296 9.15 -14.14 -17.45
CA MET A 296 10.39 -13.48 -17.84
C MET A 296 11.62 -14.25 -17.35
N ASP A 297 11.63 -14.66 -16.09
CA ASP A 297 12.72 -15.42 -15.48
C ASP A 297 12.96 -16.74 -16.22
N ILE A 298 11.90 -17.47 -16.57
CA ILE A 298 11.97 -18.67 -17.41
C ILE A 298 12.50 -18.31 -18.81
N GLY A 299 11.96 -17.27 -19.45
CA GLY A 299 12.42 -16.84 -20.75
C GLY A 299 13.93 -16.57 -20.79
N MET A 300 14.47 -15.92 -19.76
CA MET A 300 15.88 -15.54 -19.68
C MET A 300 16.85 -16.74 -19.76
N ILE A 301 16.46 -17.92 -19.28
CA ILE A 301 17.32 -19.10 -19.22
C ILE A 301 17.12 -20.08 -20.37
N LEU A 302 16.07 -19.94 -21.18
CA LEU A 302 15.82 -20.78 -22.34
C LEU A 302 16.77 -20.42 -23.49
N GLU A 303 16.98 -21.36 -24.40
CA GLU A 303 17.69 -21.13 -25.66
C GLU A 303 16.87 -20.25 -26.61
N ASP A 304 17.49 -19.82 -27.73
CA ASP A 304 16.80 -19.00 -28.73
C ASP A 304 15.62 -19.75 -29.35
N ASP A 305 14.66 -19.01 -29.88
CA ASP A 305 13.40 -19.55 -30.45
C ASP A 305 13.67 -20.63 -31.51
N ALA A 306 14.70 -20.44 -32.35
CA ALA A 306 15.08 -21.38 -33.39
C ALA A 306 15.61 -22.74 -32.87
N HIS A 307 15.98 -22.81 -31.60
CA HIS A 307 16.39 -24.05 -30.95
C HIS A 307 15.26 -25.04 -30.74
N TYR A 308 14.02 -24.52 -30.64
CA TYR A 308 12.85 -25.30 -30.33
C TYR A 308 11.93 -25.46 -31.57
N ALA A 309 11.41 -26.66 -31.80
CA ALA A 309 10.57 -26.98 -32.95
C ALA A 309 9.27 -26.16 -32.99
N ASP A 310 8.76 -25.74 -31.83
CA ASP A 310 7.55 -24.91 -31.71
C ASP A 310 7.86 -23.40 -31.77
N GLY A 311 9.11 -23.00 -31.93
CA GLY A 311 9.54 -21.60 -31.99
C GLY A 311 9.37 -20.81 -30.68
N LYS A 312 9.11 -21.49 -29.57
CA LYS A 312 8.92 -20.87 -28.26
C LYS A 312 10.20 -20.98 -27.41
N GLY A 313 11.08 -20.06 -27.59
CA GLY A 313 12.31 -19.94 -26.80
C GLY A 313 12.36 -18.63 -26.03
N ARG A 314 13.58 -18.18 -25.79
CA ARG A 314 13.89 -16.97 -25.04
C ARG A 314 13.21 -15.72 -25.60
N GLY A 315 13.32 -15.50 -26.92
CA GLY A 315 12.74 -14.35 -27.59
C GLY A 315 11.21 -14.33 -27.47
N TYR A 316 10.57 -15.48 -27.67
CA TYR A 316 9.11 -15.61 -27.57
C TYR A 316 8.59 -15.20 -26.19
N TYR A 317 9.16 -15.73 -25.08
CA TYR A 317 8.67 -15.43 -23.73
C TYR A 317 9.00 -14.01 -23.30
N ILE A 318 10.16 -13.47 -23.67
CA ILE A 318 10.52 -12.07 -23.41
C ILE A 318 9.57 -11.13 -24.16
N ASP A 319 9.29 -11.39 -25.45
CA ASP A 319 8.33 -10.59 -26.21
C ASP A 319 6.93 -10.66 -25.62
N TYR A 320 6.53 -11.85 -25.15
CA TYR A 320 5.23 -12.02 -24.51
C TYR A 320 5.07 -11.10 -23.29
N VAL A 321 6.05 -11.07 -22.40
CA VAL A 321 6.02 -10.22 -21.21
C VAL A 321 6.04 -8.74 -21.56
N LEU A 322 6.82 -8.35 -22.58
CA LEU A 322 6.97 -6.93 -22.93
C LEU A 322 5.83 -6.37 -23.75
N ASN A 323 5.40 -7.08 -24.76
CA ASN A 323 4.60 -6.55 -25.85
C ASN A 323 3.22 -7.23 -26.02
N GLN A 324 3.12 -8.52 -25.67
CA GLN A 324 1.91 -9.29 -25.96
C GLN A 324 0.89 -9.15 -24.80
N SER A 325 -0.39 -9.20 -25.16
CA SER A 325 -1.47 -9.12 -24.17
C SER A 325 -2.59 -10.08 -24.51
N GLY A 326 -2.61 -11.21 -23.83
CA GLY A 326 -3.71 -12.16 -23.89
C GLY A 326 -4.87 -11.77 -22.98
N ILE A 327 -5.83 -12.70 -22.86
CA ILE A 327 -6.97 -12.53 -21.94
C ILE A 327 -6.52 -12.62 -20.47
N ARG A 328 -5.58 -13.50 -20.19
CA ARG A 328 -5.15 -13.86 -18.83
C ARG A 328 -3.83 -13.24 -18.37
N GLN A 329 -3.01 -12.78 -19.31
CA GLN A 329 -1.74 -12.15 -19.05
C GLN A 329 -1.56 -10.93 -19.94
N TRP A 330 -1.31 -9.77 -19.33
CA TRP A 330 -1.01 -8.53 -20.04
C TRP A 330 0.48 -8.21 -20.04
N SER A 331 0.90 -7.51 -21.09
CA SER A 331 2.26 -6.96 -21.15
C SER A 331 2.52 -5.96 -20.01
N LEU A 332 3.78 -5.80 -19.64
CA LEU A 332 4.20 -4.82 -18.63
C LEU A 332 3.71 -3.41 -18.95
N LYS A 333 3.75 -3.01 -20.22
CA LYS A 333 3.29 -1.70 -20.65
C LYS A 333 1.78 -1.54 -20.47
N LYS A 334 0.99 -2.47 -20.98
CA LYS A 334 -0.47 -2.40 -20.85
C LYS A 334 -0.90 -2.39 -19.39
N LEU A 335 -0.22 -3.17 -18.55
CA LEU A 335 -0.49 -3.20 -17.13
C LEU A 335 -0.13 -1.87 -16.45
N ALA A 336 1.02 -1.27 -16.79
CA ALA A 336 1.44 0.02 -16.27
C ALA A 336 0.48 1.14 -16.69
N ASP A 337 0.11 1.17 -17.97
CA ASP A 337 -0.83 2.16 -18.53
C ASP A 337 -2.24 2.03 -17.90
N TYR A 338 -2.63 0.83 -17.52
CA TYR A 338 -3.92 0.58 -16.84
C TYR A 338 -3.90 0.97 -15.37
N GLY A 339 -2.85 0.64 -14.64
CA GLY A 339 -2.84 0.73 -13.20
C GLY A 339 -2.26 2.02 -12.63
N TYR A 340 -1.29 2.65 -13.31
CA TYR A 340 -0.72 3.91 -12.85
C TYR A 340 -1.50 5.11 -13.38
N ASP A 341 -1.85 6.04 -12.50
CA ASP A 341 -2.29 7.35 -12.92
C ASP A 341 -1.11 8.15 -13.53
N PRO A 342 -1.19 8.58 -14.79
CA PRO A 342 -0.07 9.24 -15.46
C PRO A 342 0.27 10.62 -14.90
N HIS A 343 -0.65 11.24 -14.14
CA HIS A 343 -0.44 12.56 -13.53
C HIS A 343 0.21 12.46 -12.15
N THR A 344 -0.26 11.55 -11.33
CA THR A 344 0.20 11.39 -9.95
C THR A 344 1.29 10.33 -9.78
N GLY A 345 1.35 9.34 -10.66
CA GLY A 345 2.24 8.19 -10.49
C GLY A 345 1.74 7.16 -9.48
N ILE A 346 0.51 7.29 -8.98
CA ILE A 346 -0.05 6.37 -7.99
C ILE A 346 -0.66 5.17 -8.71
N TRP A 347 -0.40 3.98 -8.18
CA TRP A 347 -0.97 2.72 -8.63
C TRP A 347 -2.40 2.53 -8.09
N ALA A 348 -3.30 1.92 -8.88
CA ALA A 348 -4.73 1.74 -8.57
C ALA A 348 -5.00 0.66 -7.51
N GLU A 349 -4.26 0.67 -6.43
CA GLU A 349 -4.45 -0.19 -5.25
C GLU A 349 -4.12 0.59 -3.95
N CYS A 350 -4.48 0.02 -2.80
CA CYS A 350 -4.13 0.60 -1.50
C CYS A 350 -2.60 0.77 -1.32
N PRO A 351 -2.13 1.60 -0.37
CA PRO A 351 -0.71 1.93 -0.23
C PRO A 351 0.21 0.73 -0.07
N GLY A 352 -0.22 -0.30 0.67
CA GLY A 352 0.55 -1.53 0.88
C GLY A 352 0.82 -2.27 -0.43
N TYR A 353 -0.23 -2.53 -1.20
CA TYR A 353 -0.12 -3.23 -2.49
C TYR A 353 0.51 -2.36 -3.59
N SER A 354 0.23 -1.05 -3.59
CA SER A 354 0.93 -0.10 -4.46
C SER A 354 2.45 -0.16 -4.27
N GLY A 355 2.90 -0.30 -3.02
CA GLY A 355 4.31 -0.49 -2.69
C GLY A 355 4.90 -1.81 -3.23
N VAL A 356 4.14 -2.91 -3.19
CA VAL A 356 4.56 -4.21 -3.75
C VAL A 356 4.72 -4.11 -5.26
N VAL A 357 3.70 -3.60 -5.96
CA VAL A 357 3.72 -3.44 -7.42
C VAL A 357 4.89 -2.57 -7.86
N MET A 358 5.11 -1.46 -7.18
CA MET A 358 6.23 -0.56 -7.49
C MET A 358 7.58 -1.23 -7.27
N ASN A 359 7.75 -2.01 -6.20
CA ASN A 359 8.96 -2.78 -5.96
C ASN A 359 9.24 -3.77 -7.10
N ASP A 360 8.22 -4.46 -7.57
CA ASP A 360 8.35 -5.45 -8.64
C ASP A 360 8.70 -4.78 -9.98
N TYR A 361 8.04 -3.69 -10.36
CA TYR A 361 8.44 -2.91 -11.54
C TYR A 361 9.87 -2.37 -11.43
N ALA A 362 10.25 -1.86 -10.27
CA ALA A 362 11.61 -1.37 -10.05
C ALA A 362 12.65 -2.50 -10.19
N ASN A 363 12.35 -3.71 -9.73
CA ASN A 363 13.21 -4.87 -9.91
C ASN A 363 13.33 -5.32 -11.38
N PHE A 364 12.31 -5.10 -12.20
CA PHE A 364 12.43 -5.30 -13.64
C PHE A 364 13.46 -4.36 -14.27
N THR A 365 13.65 -3.14 -13.77
CA THR A 365 14.67 -2.24 -14.31
C THR A 365 16.08 -2.83 -14.15
N SER A 366 16.38 -3.43 -13.01
CA SER A 366 17.67 -4.12 -12.79
C SER A 366 17.87 -5.29 -13.74
N LEU A 367 16.83 -6.08 -13.98
CA LEU A 367 16.87 -7.20 -14.92
C LEU A 367 17.13 -6.72 -16.35
N PHE A 368 16.45 -5.64 -16.75
CA PHE A 368 16.57 -5.05 -18.07
C PHE A 368 17.94 -4.41 -18.29
N ASP A 369 18.43 -3.64 -17.35
CA ASP A 369 19.73 -2.99 -17.42
C ASP A 369 20.87 -4.03 -17.51
N ARG A 370 20.79 -5.07 -16.67
CA ARG A 370 21.83 -6.11 -16.60
C ARG A 370 21.84 -7.08 -17.78
N ASN A 371 20.65 -7.59 -18.13
CA ASN A 371 20.57 -8.76 -19.01
C ASN A 371 20.16 -8.41 -20.44
N LEU A 372 19.43 -7.31 -20.62
CA LEU A 372 18.89 -6.90 -21.91
C LEU A 372 19.56 -5.63 -22.44
N HIS A 373 20.38 -4.98 -21.62
CA HIS A 373 21.01 -3.68 -21.92
C HIS A 373 19.99 -2.67 -22.46
N CYS A 374 18.80 -2.67 -21.84
CA CYS A 374 17.66 -1.90 -22.24
C CYS A 374 17.13 -1.08 -21.05
N ASP A 375 17.01 0.23 -21.22
CA ASP A 375 16.49 1.12 -20.21
C ASP A 375 14.96 1.08 -20.15
N LEU A 376 14.41 0.24 -19.29
CA LEU A 376 12.95 0.07 -19.14
C LEU A 376 12.24 1.38 -18.80
N THR A 377 12.89 2.34 -18.15
CA THR A 377 12.23 3.61 -17.78
C THR A 377 12.01 4.56 -18.97
N LYS A 378 12.64 4.31 -20.12
CA LYS A 378 12.28 4.98 -21.38
C LYS A 378 10.97 4.46 -21.95
N GLU A 379 10.73 3.15 -21.82
CA GLU A 379 9.52 2.49 -22.30
C GLU A 379 8.35 2.70 -21.32
N LEU A 380 8.66 2.81 -20.03
CA LEU A 380 7.70 3.03 -18.95
C LEU A 380 8.07 4.31 -18.15
N PRO A 381 7.89 5.49 -18.75
CA PRO A 381 8.29 6.76 -18.10
C PRO A 381 7.48 7.07 -16.82
N VAL A 382 6.38 6.36 -16.58
CA VAL A 382 5.63 6.44 -15.34
C VAL A 382 6.39 5.88 -14.14
N LEU A 383 7.34 4.95 -14.33
CA LEU A 383 8.05 4.30 -13.21
C LEU A 383 8.89 5.27 -12.36
N PRO A 384 9.80 6.08 -12.92
CA PRO A 384 10.52 7.06 -12.08
C PRO A 384 9.57 8.05 -11.42
N LYS A 385 8.45 8.42 -12.07
CA LYS A 385 7.42 9.27 -11.49
C LYS A 385 6.71 8.58 -10.32
N ALA A 386 6.35 7.30 -10.46
CA ALA A 386 5.73 6.50 -9.42
C ALA A 386 6.63 6.41 -8.18
N VAL A 387 7.92 6.14 -8.37
CA VAL A 387 8.89 6.10 -7.27
C VAL A 387 9.04 7.47 -6.62
N ALA A 388 9.09 8.56 -7.41
CA ALA A 388 9.15 9.93 -6.89
C ALA A 388 7.87 10.34 -6.12
N ALA A 389 6.73 9.73 -6.39
CA ALA A 389 5.45 10.00 -5.72
C ALA A 389 5.31 9.29 -4.37
N THR A 390 6.14 8.29 -4.06
CA THR A 390 6.01 7.48 -2.83
C THR A 390 6.04 8.28 -1.52
N PRO A 391 6.81 9.37 -1.39
CA PRO A 391 6.76 10.19 -0.18
C PRO A 391 5.38 10.77 0.13
N GLN A 392 4.48 10.87 -0.87
CA GLN A 392 3.12 11.35 -0.64
C GLN A 392 2.31 10.44 0.31
N TYR A 393 2.64 9.15 0.39
CA TYR A 393 2.04 8.24 1.36
C TYR A 393 2.47 8.50 2.82
N LEU A 394 3.54 9.27 3.05
CA LEU A 394 4.13 9.37 4.38
C LEU A 394 3.38 10.33 5.30
N PHE A 395 3.05 9.86 6.48
CA PHE A 395 2.84 10.70 7.64
C PHE A 395 4.16 11.35 8.09
N PRO A 396 4.10 12.45 8.89
CA PRO A 396 5.31 13.10 9.37
C PRO A 396 6.26 12.19 10.18
N ASN A 397 5.77 11.11 10.80
CA ASN A 397 6.57 10.08 11.48
C ASN A 397 7.18 9.03 10.53
N ARG A 398 7.06 9.20 9.23
CA ARG A 398 7.58 8.33 8.16
C ARG A 398 6.83 7.00 7.96
N MET A 399 5.71 6.79 8.62
CA MET A 399 4.81 5.68 8.33
C MET A 399 3.93 6.02 7.12
N ILE A 400 3.54 5.00 6.37
CA ILE A 400 2.61 5.16 5.24
C ILE A 400 1.16 5.23 5.73
N CYS A 401 0.29 5.86 4.96
CA CYS A 401 -1.17 5.85 5.17
C CYS A 401 -1.72 4.43 5.17
N GLY A 402 -2.74 4.18 5.97
CA GLY A 402 -3.19 2.84 6.36
C GLY A 402 -4.46 2.34 5.68
N PHE A 403 -5.03 3.06 4.72
CA PHE A 403 -6.32 2.68 4.13
C PHE A 403 -6.26 1.40 3.28
N GLY A 404 -7.42 0.71 3.19
CA GLY A 404 -7.57 -0.56 2.50
C GLY A 404 -6.73 -1.68 3.13
N ASP A 405 -6.34 -2.68 2.35
CA ASP A 405 -5.54 -3.82 2.80
C ASP A 405 -4.07 -3.43 3.05
N THR A 406 -3.87 -2.37 3.84
CA THR A 406 -2.52 -1.86 4.14
C THR A 406 -2.12 -2.19 5.57
N HIS A 407 -0.96 -2.83 5.74
CA HIS A 407 -0.29 -2.84 7.03
C HIS A 407 0.50 -1.54 7.23
N PRO A 408 0.22 -0.77 8.28
CA PRO A 408 1.04 0.40 8.63
C PRO A 408 2.51 -0.01 8.77
N ASN A 409 3.38 0.62 7.99
CA ASN A 409 4.81 0.32 7.97
C ASN A 409 5.60 1.54 7.49
N TYR A 410 6.94 1.43 7.54
CA TYR A 410 7.81 2.39 6.88
C TYR A 410 7.87 2.15 5.37
N LEU A 411 8.16 3.20 4.62
CA LEU A 411 8.32 3.12 3.18
C LEU A 411 9.48 2.18 2.80
N ASN A 412 9.23 1.25 1.87
CA ASN A 412 10.28 0.45 1.26
C ASN A 412 11.14 1.31 0.34
N THR A 413 12.44 1.43 0.63
CA THR A 413 13.37 2.24 -0.15
C THR A 413 13.99 1.52 -1.35
N THR A 414 13.76 0.21 -1.51
CA THR A 414 14.30 -0.58 -2.64
C THR A 414 13.97 0.04 -4.01
N PRO A 415 12.76 0.51 -4.29
CA PRO A 415 12.46 1.15 -5.57
C PRO A 415 13.33 2.40 -5.84
N VAL A 416 13.64 3.18 -4.80
CA VAL A 416 14.54 4.33 -4.91
C VAL A 416 15.97 3.89 -5.25
N VAL A 417 16.45 2.83 -4.61
CA VAL A 417 17.75 2.21 -4.92
C VAL A 417 17.81 1.79 -6.38
N ARG A 418 16.79 1.09 -6.87
CA ARG A 418 16.72 0.64 -8.28
C ARG A 418 16.73 1.79 -9.28
N MET A 419 16.09 2.92 -8.95
CA MET A 419 16.12 4.12 -9.79
C MET A 419 17.51 4.78 -9.81
N ILE A 420 18.26 4.72 -8.72
CA ILE A 420 19.65 5.19 -8.68
C ILE A 420 20.54 4.29 -9.56
N GLU A 421 20.45 2.96 -9.40
CA GLU A 421 21.18 1.98 -10.19
C GLU A 421 20.90 2.16 -11.70
N ASN A 422 19.61 2.24 -12.07
CA ASN A 422 19.21 2.50 -13.46
C ASN A 422 19.77 3.83 -13.98
N ALA A 423 19.75 4.88 -13.16
CA ALA A 423 20.31 6.17 -13.55
C ALA A 423 21.84 6.12 -13.74
N GLN A 424 22.56 5.39 -12.89
CA GLN A 424 24.02 5.21 -13.00
C GLN A 424 24.40 4.42 -14.26
N VAL A 425 23.70 3.31 -14.52
CA VAL A 425 23.95 2.47 -15.70
C VAL A 425 23.66 3.25 -17.00
N ASN A 426 22.60 4.06 -17.03
CA ASN A 426 22.15 4.76 -18.23
C ASN A 426 22.60 6.23 -18.32
N GLY A 427 23.50 6.69 -17.45
CA GLY A 427 24.10 8.03 -17.50
C GLY A 427 23.09 9.18 -17.24
N LYS A 428 22.08 8.98 -16.42
CA LYS A 428 21.02 9.95 -16.12
C LYS A 428 21.34 10.77 -14.87
N GLU A 429 22.24 11.71 -14.97
CA GLU A 429 22.81 12.46 -13.83
C GLU A 429 21.78 13.17 -12.96
N GLU A 430 20.78 13.85 -13.53
CA GLU A 430 19.74 14.56 -12.77
C GLU A 430 18.83 13.59 -12.03
N GLN A 431 18.51 12.43 -12.62
CA GLN A 431 17.73 11.39 -11.98
C GLN A 431 18.51 10.74 -10.83
N GLU A 432 19.79 10.44 -11.04
CA GLU A 432 20.68 9.94 -9.99
C GLU A 432 20.76 10.91 -8.81
N LYS A 433 20.96 12.19 -9.08
CA LYS A 433 20.99 13.25 -8.06
C LYS A 433 19.70 13.32 -7.27
N TYR A 434 18.56 13.33 -7.95
CA TYR A 434 17.23 13.38 -7.31
C TYR A 434 17.00 12.20 -6.38
N PHE A 435 17.16 10.97 -6.89
CA PHE A 435 16.90 9.77 -6.11
C PHE A 435 17.95 9.50 -5.03
N THR A 436 19.21 9.88 -5.25
CA THR A 436 20.25 9.82 -4.19
C THR A 436 19.93 10.77 -3.03
N ALA A 437 19.49 12.00 -3.33
CA ALA A 437 19.08 12.94 -2.30
C ALA A 437 17.83 12.48 -1.54
N LEU A 438 16.86 11.88 -2.26
CA LEU A 438 15.67 11.26 -1.66
C LEU A 438 16.04 10.06 -0.78
N LEU A 439 16.89 9.14 -1.26
CA LEU A 439 17.31 7.99 -0.49
C LEU A 439 18.00 8.39 0.82
N LYS A 440 18.94 9.34 0.75
CA LYS A 440 19.63 9.89 1.95
C LYS A 440 18.69 10.62 2.92
N CYS A 441 17.56 11.15 2.42
CA CYS A 441 16.50 11.73 3.24
C CYS A 441 15.66 10.65 3.96
N LEU A 442 15.34 9.56 3.26
CA LEU A 442 14.51 8.47 3.80
C LEU A 442 15.32 7.52 4.70
N ASP A 443 16.57 7.27 4.35
CA ASP A 443 17.51 6.41 5.06
C ASP A 443 18.86 7.13 5.23
N PRO A 444 19.10 7.81 6.37
CA PRO A 444 20.34 8.53 6.62
C PRO A 444 21.59 7.66 6.66
N ASP A 445 21.42 6.36 6.78
CA ASP A 445 22.51 5.39 6.82
C ASP A 445 22.75 4.74 5.44
N ALA A 446 21.95 5.06 4.45
CA ALA A 446 22.11 4.56 3.10
C ALA A 446 23.52 4.87 2.54
N GLY A 447 24.15 3.86 1.96
CA GLY A 447 25.52 3.96 1.39
C GLY A 447 26.65 3.90 2.41
N LYS A 448 26.37 3.74 3.71
CA LYS A 448 27.41 3.49 4.71
C LYS A 448 27.68 2.00 4.80
N ALA A 449 28.91 1.57 4.54
CA ALA A 449 29.32 0.17 4.59
C ALA A 449 29.09 -0.49 5.98
N ALA A 450 29.06 0.31 7.04
CA ALA A 450 28.80 -0.16 8.40
C ALA A 450 27.30 -0.36 8.72
N ALA A 451 26.38 0.11 7.88
CA ALA A 451 24.94 0.09 8.16
C ALA A 451 24.28 -1.29 8.00
N LYS A 452 24.93 -2.23 7.27
CA LYS A 452 24.39 -3.59 7.12
C LYS A 452 24.87 -4.51 8.24
N LYS A 453 24.46 -4.25 9.47
CA LYS A 453 24.64 -5.21 10.59
C LYS A 453 23.90 -6.55 10.38
N ASN A 454 22.97 -6.61 9.42
CA ASN A 454 22.20 -7.81 9.07
C ASN A 454 22.19 -8.00 7.54
N VAL A 455 23.35 -8.29 6.95
CA VAL A 455 23.40 -8.72 5.55
C VAL A 455 22.62 -10.03 5.44
N ARG A 456 21.54 -10.02 4.66
CA ARG A 456 20.80 -11.25 4.36
C ARG A 456 21.74 -12.21 3.65
N VAL A 457 21.94 -13.41 4.21
CA VAL A 457 22.77 -14.45 3.61
C VAL A 457 22.02 -15.04 2.42
N SER A 458 22.35 -14.59 1.22
CA SER A 458 21.74 -15.02 -0.04
C SER A 458 22.72 -14.80 -1.17
N ILE A 459 22.64 -15.61 -2.23
CA ILE A 459 23.39 -15.38 -3.48
C ILE A 459 23.08 -14.00 -4.07
N ASN A 460 21.85 -13.48 -3.91
CA ASN A 460 21.47 -12.15 -4.41
C ASN A 460 22.29 -11.03 -3.77
N SER A 461 22.90 -11.27 -2.61
CA SER A 461 23.81 -10.29 -1.98
C SER A 461 25.00 -9.95 -2.87
N PHE A 462 25.40 -10.84 -3.80
CA PHE A 462 26.48 -10.59 -4.76
C PHE A 462 25.99 -9.88 -6.03
N PHE A 463 24.67 -9.84 -6.27
CA PHE A 463 24.07 -9.35 -7.51
C PHE A 463 23.09 -8.20 -7.24
N ASP A 464 21.80 -8.48 -7.11
CA ASP A 464 20.77 -7.48 -6.97
C ASP A 464 20.79 -6.72 -5.64
N ASP A 465 21.23 -7.35 -4.55
CA ASP A 465 21.24 -6.77 -3.21
C ASP A 465 22.63 -6.31 -2.75
N LYS A 466 23.59 -6.20 -3.68
CA LYS A 466 24.94 -5.65 -3.36
C LYS A 466 24.83 -4.22 -2.82
N PRO A 467 25.76 -3.78 -1.96
CA PRO A 467 25.79 -2.40 -1.49
C PRO A 467 25.88 -1.39 -2.62
N LEU A 468 24.97 -0.41 -2.61
CA LEU A 468 24.95 0.66 -3.60
C LEU A 468 26.04 1.70 -3.30
N THR A 469 26.80 2.09 -4.31
CA THR A 469 27.76 3.19 -4.21
C THR A 469 27.06 4.52 -4.51
N LEU A 470 26.97 5.38 -3.49
CA LEU A 470 26.37 6.70 -3.63
C LEU A 470 27.42 7.78 -3.83
N LYS A 471 27.15 8.74 -4.71
CA LYS A 471 28.00 9.94 -4.87
C LYS A 471 28.07 10.74 -3.55
N PRO A 472 29.27 11.00 -3.02
CA PRO A 472 29.42 11.63 -1.70
C PRO A 472 29.05 13.13 -1.70
N ASP A 473 29.14 13.80 -2.82
CA ASP A 473 28.81 15.23 -3.01
C ASP A 473 27.32 15.53 -3.04
N ILE A 474 26.46 14.51 -3.28
CA ILE A 474 25.02 14.68 -3.25
C ILE A 474 24.54 14.67 -1.79
N ARG A 475 24.00 15.78 -1.34
CA ARG A 475 23.44 15.94 0.01
C ARG A 475 22.05 15.34 0.13
N ALA A 476 21.67 14.95 1.35
CA ALA A 476 20.30 14.54 1.65
C ALA A 476 19.32 15.69 1.36
N GLY A 477 18.20 15.39 0.72
CA GLY A 477 17.09 16.31 0.58
C GLY A 477 16.32 16.48 1.89
N LYS A 478 15.42 17.47 1.94
CA LYS A 478 14.44 17.61 3.01
C LYS A 478 13.15 16.91 2.57
N ILE A 479 12.45 16.28 3.49
CA ILE A 479 11.22 15.55 3.11
C ILE A 479 10.15 16.48 2.51
N GLU A 480 10.13 17.74 2.96
CA GLU A 480 9.23 18.77 2.44
C GLU A 480 9.49 19.09 0.96
N ASP A 481 10.65 18.70 0.42
CA ASP A 481 10.98 18.85 -1.01
C ASP A 481 10.31 17.76 -1.87
N TYR A 482 9.76 16.70 -1.26
CA TYR A 482 9.19 15.53 -1.93
C TYR A 482 7.70 15.34 -1.70
N VAL A 483 7.06 16.20 -0.92
CA VAL A 483 5.63 16.12 -0.60
C VAL A 483 4.92 17.45 -0.89
N SER A 484 3.64 17.37 -1.21
CA SER A 484 2.79 18.53 -1.46
C SER A 484 1.95 18.87 -0.23
N PRO A 485 1.62 20.12 0.04
CA PRO A 485 0.68 20.50 1.08
C PRO A 485 -0.71 19.87 0.88
N LEU A 486 -1.13 19.71 -0.37
CA LEU A 486 -2.32 18.98 -0.76
C LEU A 486 -2.00 18.11 -1.98
N PHE A 487 -2.34 16.84 -1.86
CA PHE A 487 -2.15 15.85 -2.93
C PHE A 487 -3.43 15.04 -3.12
N TYR A 488 -3.88 14.84 -4.37
CA TYR A 488 -5.05 14.05 -4.69
C TYR A 488 -4.74 13.04 -5.80
N ALA A 489 -5.01 11.77 -5.52
CA ALA A 489 -4.89 10.66 -6.46
C ALA A 489 -6.31 10.11 -6.75
N PRO A 490 -6.92 10.49 -7.89
CA PRO A 490 -8.31 10.13 -8.20
C PRO A 490 -8.50 8.63 -8.45
N ASN A 491 -7.50 7.95 -8.99
CA ASN A 491 -7.55 6.52 -9.32
C ASN A 491 -7.58 5.58 -8.10
N VAL A 492 -7.37 6.12 -6.91
CA VAL A 492 -7.56 5.42 -5.62
C VAL A 492 -8.42 6.23 -4.66
N SER A 493 -9.04 7.32 -5.15
CA SER A 493 -9.87 8.23 -4.36
C SER A 493 -9.22 8.63 -3.03
N TRP A 494 -7.97 9.10 -3.09
CA TRP A 494 -7.16 9.44 -1.93
C TRP A 494 -6.66 10.88 -1.99
N LEU A 495 -6.94 11.63 -0.92
CA LEU A 495 -6.55 13.03 -0.78
C LEU A 495 -5.80 13.23 0.54
N VAL A 496 -4.67 13.92 0.46
CA VAL A 496 -3.86 14.30 1.62
C VAL A 496 -3.83 15.81 1.79
N GLN A 497 -3.99 16.25 3.03
CA GLN A 497 -3.70 17.63 3.45
C GLN A 497 -2.65 17.60 4.56
N ARG A 498 -1.69 18.52 4.52
CA ARG A 498 -0.66 18.63 5.57
C ARG A 498 -0.17 20.08 5.73
N ASN A 499 0.24 20.44 6.94
CA ASN A 499 0.82 21.74 7.24
C ASN A 499 2.34 21.69 7.47
N GLY A 500 2.98 20.58 7.18
CA GLY A 500 4.41 20.35 7.34
C GLY A 500 4.73 18.87 7.47
N MET A 501 6.00 18.56 7.73
CA MET A 501 6.50 17.19 7.92
C MET A 501 7.32 17.02 9.20
N HIS A 502 7.20 17.96 10.15
CA HIS A 502 7.83 17.81 11.46
C HIS A 502 7.09 16.75 12.28
N PRO A 503 7.75 15.66 12.75
CA PRO A 503 7.06 14.53 13.36
C PRO A 503 6.15 14.88 14.54
N ARG A 504 6.54 15.85 15.38
CA ARG A 504 5.79 16.22 16.59
C ARG A 504 4.80 17.37 16.40
N HIS A 505 5.10 18.28 15.47
CA HIS A 505 4.36 19.56 15.38
C HIS A 505 3.45 19.66 14.16
N SER A 506 3.67 18.83 13.14
CA SER A 506 2.82 18.86 11.95
C SER A 506 1.52 18.09 12.14
N LEU A 507 0.53 18.55 11.40
CA LEU A 507 -0.79 17.94 11.27
C LEU A 507 -0.94 17.40 9.85
N MET A 508 -1.65 16.27 9.71
CA MET A 508 -1.95 15.68 8.42
C MET A 508 -3.30 14.96 8.45
N ILE A 509 -4.06 15.14 7.40
CA ILE A 509 -5.28 14.39 7.09
C ILE A 509 -4.97 13.47 5.91
N SER A 510 -5.30 12.20 6.01
CA SER A 510 -5.45 11.28 4.89
C SER A 510 -6.93 11.00 4.72
N LEU A 511 -7.53 11.46 3.62
CA LEU A 511 -8.93 11.26 3.31
C LEU A 511 -9.03 10.27 2.17
N ASN A 512 -9.81 9.22 2.32
CA ASN A 512 -9.92 8.17 1.31
C ASN A 512 -11.36 7.68 1.14
N ALA A 513 -11.64 7.20 -0.06
CA ALA A 513 -12.80 6.39 -0.37
C ALA A 513 -12.33 5.14 -1.13
N SER A 514 -13.27 4.36 -1.66
CA SER A 514 -12.97 3.04 -2.20
C SER A 514 -12.91 3.06 -3.72
N GLU A 515 -11.72 3.21 -4.28
CA GLU A 515 -11.46 3.11 -5.71
C GLU A 515 -10.23 2.25 -5.97
N GLY A 516 -10.31 1.30 -6.89
CA GLY A 516 -9.21 0.38 -7.23
C GLY A 516 -9.31 -0.97 -6.51
N ASN A 517 -8.17 -1.65 -6.36
CA ASN A 517 -8.11 -2.97 -5.72
C ASN A 517 -7.67 -2.88 -4.25
N HIS A 518 -7.98 -3.93 -3.49
CA HIS A 518 -7.65 -4.04 -2.07
C HIS A 518 -8.23 -2.90 -1.22
N MET A 519 -9.45 -2.48 -1.57
CA MET A 519 -10.17 -1.41 -0.89
C MET A 519 -11.23 -1.95 0.05
N HIS A 520 -11.63 -1.13 1.02
CA HIS A 520 -12.66 -1.43 2.01
C HIS A 520 -13.96 -0.66 1.74
N ALA A 521 -15.06 -1.11 2.30
CA ALA A 521 -16.30 -0.36 2.35
C ALA A 521 -16.19 0.70 3.44
N ASN A 522 -15.62 1.87 3.12
CA ASN A 522 -15.22 2.91 4.08
C ASN A 522 -15.90 4.27 3.86
N GLY A 523 -16.71 4.43 2.82
CA GLY A 523 -17.33 5.72 2.49
C GLY A 523 -16.29 6.82 2.26
N ILE A 524 -16.45 7.97 2.92
CA ILE A 524 -15.44 9.03 2.95
C ILE A 524 -14.73 8.96 4.31
N SER A 525 -13.73 8.11 4.43
CA SER A 525 -12.98 7.88 5.67
C SER A 525 -11.80 8.83 5.82
N MET A 526 -11.38 9.08 7.06
CA MET A 526 -10.23 9.91 7.37
C MET A 526 -9.25 9.21 8.32
N GLU A 527 -7.97 9.53 8.17
CA GLU A 527 -6.93 9.31 9.18
C GLU A 527 -6.42 10.67 9.67
N LEU A 528 -6.20 10.83 10.97
CA LEU A 528 -5.69 12.07 11.58
C LEU A 528 -4.36 11.81 12.30
N TYR A 529 -3.36 12.62 11.98
CA TYR A 529 -2.03 12.55 12.56
C TYR A 529 -1.77 13.72 13.51
N GLY A 530 -1.12 13.46 14.64
CA GLY A 530 -0.64 14.51 15.54
C GLY A 530 0.31 13.99 16.62
N LYS A 531 1.20 14.85 17.08
CA LYS A 531 2.13 14.58 18.19
C LYS A 531 2.99 13.33 18.02
N GLY A 532 3.27 12.93 16.77
CA GLY A 532 4.13 11.78 16.45
C GLY A 532 3.39 10.51 16.05
N TYR A 533 2.05 10.51 16.07
CA TYR A 533 1.24 9.30 15.87
C TYR A 533 0.06 9.56 14.94
N VAL A 534 -0.39 8.50 14.27
CA VAL A 534 -1.69 8.46 13.60
C VAL A 534 -2.72 8.22 14.71
N LEU A 535 -3.29 9.30 15.24
CA LEU A 535 -4.18 9.27 16.41
C LEU A 535 -5.54 8.70 16.06
N GLY A 536 -6.10 9.15 14.93
CA GLY A 536 -7.32 8.59 14.33
C GLY A 536 -6.95 7.69 13.15
N PRO A 537 -6.60 6.42 13.36
CA PRO A 537 -6.14 5.54 12.29
C PRO A 537 -7.26 4.99 11.43
N ASP A 538 -6.92 4.44 10.27
CA ASP A 538 -7.71 3.40 9.62
C ASP A 538 -7.58 2.09 10.41
N ALA A 539 -8.62 1.27 10.44
CA ALA A 539 -8.63 0.02 11.21
C ALA A 539 -7.66 -1.04 10.65
N GLY A 540 -7.26 -0.92 9.38
CA GLY A 540 -6.42 -1.88 8.69
C GLY A 540 -7.15 -3.19 8.38
N ILE A 541 -6.45 -4.31 8.48
CA ILE A 541 -6.91 -5.63 8.02
C ILE A 541 -7.11 -6.66 9.13
N GLY A 542 -6.97 -6.27 10.38
CA GLY A 542 -6.92 -7.23 11.48
C GLY A 542 -5.66 -8.08 11.48
N LEU A 543 -5.67 -9.20 12.22
CA LEU A 543 -4.49 -10.03 12.41
C LEU A 543 -4.11 -10.80 11.13
N TYR A 544 -5.11 -11.23 10.39
CA TYR A 544 -4.93 -12.05 9.19
C TYR A 544 -5.87 -11.62 8.08
N LEU A 545 -5.30 -11.09 7.01
CA LEU A 545 -6.02 -10.80 5.78
C LEU A 545 -6.69 -12.09 5.25
N TYR A 546 -7.99 -12.04 5.00
CA TYR A 546 -8.84 -13.14 4.51
C TYR A 546 -8.96 -14.38 5.40
N SER A 547 -8.42 -14.40 6.60
CA SER A 547 -8.38 -15.64 7.41
C SER A 547 -9.37 -15.71 8.55
N GLY A 548 -9.98 -14.59 8.91
CA GLY A 548 -11.00 -14.52 9.95
C GLY A 548 -12.30 -13.91 9.44
N LEU A 549 -13.40 -14.21 10.10
CA LEU A 549 -14.67 -13.53 9.87
C LEU A 549 -14.57 -12.04 10.15
N ASP A 550 -13.72 -11.65 11.09
CA ASP A 550 -13.46 -10.28 11.51
C ASP A 550 -12.97 -9.36 10.39
N TYR A 551 -12.16 -9.87 9.43
CA TYR A 551 -11.81 -9.09 8.26
C TYR A 551 -13.06 -8.70 7.44
N ALA A 552 -13.86 -9.67 7.06
CA ALA A 552 -15.03 -9.46 6.21
C ALA A 552 -16.18 -8.75 6.94
N GLU A 553 -16.38 -9.05 8.23
CA GLU A 553 -17.51 -8.56 9.01
C GLU A 553 -17.25 -7.21 9.69
N TYR A 554 -15.97 -6.87 9.96
CA TYR A 554 -15.63 -5.65 10.68
C TYR A 554 -14.61 -4.78 9.95
N TYR A 555 -13.34 -5.25 9.79
CA TYR A 555 -12.24 -4.40 9.35
C TYR A 555 -12.45 -3.79 7.95
N SER A 556 -13.15 -4.48 7.07
CA SER A 556 -13.47 -4.00 5.73
C SER A 556 -14.81 -3.27 5.60
N GLN A 557 -15.48 -2.94 6.73
CA GLN A 557 -16.82 -2.39 6.75
C GLN A 557 -16.88 -0.98 7.36
N PHE A 558 -17.90 -0.18 7.01
CA PHE A 558 -18.07 1.21 7.45
C PHE A 558 -17.85 1.46 8.94
N PRO A 559 -18.41 0.65 9.88
CA PRO A 559 -18.26 0.93 11.31
C PRO A 559 -16.86 0.79 11.88
N SER A 560 -15.88 0.26 11.13
CA SER A 560 -14.47 0.23 11.53
C SER A 560 -13.68 1.47 11.10
N HIS A 561 -14.29 2.32 10.26
CA HIS A 561 -13.63 3.49 9.67
C HIS A 561 -14.17 4.81 10.25
N ASN A 562 -13.38 5.88 10.10
CA ASN A 562 -13.76 7.23 10.54
C ASN A 562 -14.67 7.91 9.50
N THR A 563 -15.91 7.50 9.42
CA THR A 563 -16.87 7.88 8.39
C THR A 563 -18.31 7.92 8.93
N VAL A 564 -19.32 8.07 8.07
CA VAL A 564 -20.74 8.02 8.42
C VAL A 564 -21.40 6.80 7.79
N CYS A 565 -21.95 5.93 8.64
CA CYS A 565 -22.80 4.81 8.25
C CYS A 565 -24.27 5.22 8.27
N VAL A 566 -25.01 4.93 7.20
CA VAL A 566 -26.42 5.34 7.05
C VAL A 566 -27.35 4.15 7.23
N ASP A 567 -28.31 4.27 8.13
CA ASP A 567 -29.32 3.25 8.46
C ASP A 567 -28.74 1.87 8.84
N GLY A 568 -27.44 1.81 9.17
CA GLY A 568 -26.73 0.57 9.46
C GLY A 568 -26.58 -0.39 8.26
N ILE A 569 -26.76 0.10 7.03
CA ILE A 569 -26.76 -0.71 5.80
C ILE A 569 -25.71 -0.26 4.78
N SER A 570 -24.89 0.76 5.11
CA SER A 570 -23.81 1.21 4.25
C SER A 570 -22.81 0.08 4.06
N SER A 571 -22.70 -0.40 2.83
CA SER A 571 -21.83 -1.49 2.43
C SER A 571 -21.66 -1.53 0.91
N TYR A 572 -20.63 -2.15 0.45
CA TYR A 572 -20.43 -2.53 -0.96
C TYR A 572 -19.33 -3.60 -1.04
N PRO A 573 -19.20 -4.33 -2.16
CA PRO A 573 -18.16 -5.34 -2.30
C PRO A 573 -16.76 -4.75 -2.07
N VAL A 574 -15.99 -5.43 -1.24
CA VAL A 574 -14.58 -5.11 -0.97
C VAL A 574 -13.69 -5.71 -2.05
N MET A 575 -12.41 -5.45 -2.01
CA MET A 575 -11.37 -5.86 -2.96
C MET A 575 -11.32 -4.96 -4.19
N LYS A 576 -12.05 -5.22 -5.25
CA LYS A 576 -12.13 -4.34 -6.42
C LYS A 576 -13.34 -3.44 -6.25
N SER A 577 -13.08 -2.15 -6.15
CA SER A 577 -14.11 -1.16 -5.91
C SER A 577 -14.04 0.00 -6.93
N ASN A 578 -15.19 0.63 -7.14
CA ASN A 578 -15.36 1.82 -7.97
C ASN A 578 -16.29 2.82 -7.27
N HIS A 579 -16.03 3.05 -6.00
CA HIS A 579 -16.82 3.93 -5.13
C HIS A 579 -15.95 5.10 -4.66
N SER A 580 -15.53 5.93 -5.62
CA SER A 580 -14.77 7.15 -5.40
C SER A 580 -15.64 8.30 -4.90
N PHE A 581 -15.02 9.26 -4.24
CA PHE A 581 -15.59 10.59 -4.04
C PHE A 581 -15.22 11.54 -5.18
N ASP A 582 -16.08 12.53 -5.43
CA ASP A 582 -15.78 13.67 -6.29
C ASP A 582 -15.13 14.78 -5.46
N LEU A 583 -13.95 15.26 -5.86
CA LEU A 583 -13.32 16.44 -5.27
C LEU A 583 -14.00 17.71 -5.80
N LEU A 584 -14.84 18.34 -4.99
CA LEU A 584 -15.58 19.54 -5.36
C LEU A 584 -14.71 20.79 -5.34
N SER A 585 -13.87 20.92 -4.30
CA SER A 585 -12.92 22.04 -4.16
C SER A 585 -11.80 21.68 -3.20
N CYS A 586 -10.64 22.30 -3.39
CA CYS A 586 -9.51 22.16 -2.47
C CYS A 586 -8.60 23.39 -2.48
N PHE A 587 -7.87 23.60 -1.38
CA PHE A 587 -6.83 24.59 -1.26
C PHE A 587 -5.68 24.10 -0.36
N PRO A 588 -4.42 24.27 -0.80
CA PRO A 588 -4.00 24.78 -2.11
C PRO A 588 -4.47 23.86 -3.25
N ALA A 589 -4.26 24.26 -4.49
CA ALA A 589 -4.57 23.37 -5.61
C ALA A 589 -3.74 22.08 -5.49
N SER A 590 -4.36 20.93 -5.80
CA SER A 590 -3.67 19.65 -5.81
C SER A 590 -2.46 19.70 -6.75
N SER A 591 -1.33 19.24 -6.27
CA SER A 591 -0.10 19.14 -7.06
C SER A 591 0.48 17.74 -6.96
N ALA A 592 0.73 17.11 -8.09
CA ALA A 592 1.46 15.84 -8.17
C ALA A 592 2.98 16.04 -8.06
N ALA A 593 3.47 17.23 -8.43
CA ALA A 593 4.86 17.61 -8.22
C ALA A 593 5.00 18.14 -6.79
N ALA A 594 6.02 17.65 -6.09
CA ALA A 594 6.44 18.29 -4.85
C ALA A 594 6.66 19.77 -5.14
N ALA A 595 5.94 20.61 -4.42
CA ALA A 595 6.14 22.06 -4.54
C ALA A 595 7.41 22.40 -3.76
N ALA A 596 8.54 22.12 -4.35
CA ALA A 596 9.88 22.12 -3.76
C ALA A 596 10.30 23.47 -3.10
N LYS A 597 9.44 24.46 -3.07
CA LYS A 597 9.77 25.80 -2.53
C LYS A 597 8.59 26.52 -1.87
N ASP A 598 7.38 26.00 -1.93
CA ASP A 598 6.25 26.71 -1.34
C ASP A 598 6.09 26.29 0.12
N LYS A 599 6.13 27.27 0.99
CA LYS A 599 5.80 27.09 2.40
C LYS A 599 4.40 26.51 2.50
N PHE A 600 4.20 25.56 3.40
CA PHE A 600 2.88 25.04 3.73
C PHE A 600 1.98 26.20 4.18
N PRO A 601 0.77 26.35 3.61
CA PRO A 601 -0.13 27.44 4.00
C PRO A 601 -0.67 27.22 5.42
N SER A 602 -1.09 28.31 6.09
CA SER A 602 -1.69 28.23 7.42
C SER A 602 -3.09 27.61 7.41
N VAL A 603 -3.73 27.53 6.26
CA VAL A 603 -5.03 26.87 6.08
C VAL A 603 -4.94 25.96 4.89
N THR A 604 -5.28 24.68 5.07
CA THR A 604 -5.62 23.76 3.98
C THR A 604 -7.10 23.44 4.04
N TYR A 605 -7.70 23.13 2.90
CA TYR A 605 -9.12 22.91 2.79
C TYR A 605 -9.42 21.91 1.67
N SER A 606 -10.37 21.02 1.92
CA SER A 606 -10.98 20.17 0.88
C SER A 606 -12.48 20.00 1.15
N ASP A 607 -13.24 19.85 0.07
CA ASP A 607 -14.64 19.52 0.09
C ASP A 607 -14.89 18.43 -0.95
N VAL A 608 -15.47 17.31 -0.51
CA VAL A 608 -15.70 16.14 -1.35
C VAL A 608 -17.15 15.69 -1.26
N TYR A 609 -17.64 15.11 -2.34
CA TYR A 609 -18.98 14.52 -2.45
C TYR A 609 -18.87 13.01 -2.73
N PHE A 610 -19.74 12.26 -2.09
CA PHE A 610 -19.84 10.82 -2.24
C PHE A 610 -21.31 10.39 -2.23
N ARG A 611 -21.70 9.55 -3.15
CA ARG A 611 -22.98 8.89 -3.14
C ARG A 611 -22.84 7.47 -2.63
N GLU A 612 -23.31 7.22 -1.43
CA GLU A 612 -23.24 5.91 -0.82
C GLU A 612 -24.12 4.91 -1.61
N PRO A 613 -23.58 3.79 -2.13
CA PRO A 613 -24.26 2.97 -3.13
C PRO A 613 -25.47 2.17 -2.61
N GLU A 614 -25.44 1.70 -1.36
CA GLU A 614 -26.49 0.85 -0.80
C GLU A 614 -27.65 1.67 -0.24
N SER A 615 -27.36 2.62 0.63
CA SER A 615 -28.38 3.52 1.19
C SER A 615 -28.83 4.60 0.21
N ARG A 616 -28.03 4.86 -0.84
CA ARG A 616 -28.19 5.96 -1.79
C ARG A 616 -28.21 7.33 -1.11
N ALA A 617 -27.48 7.46 -0.04
CA ALA A 617 -27.30 8.71 0.64
C ALA A 617 -26.33 9.62 -0.10
N ASP A 618 -26.71 10.90 -0.22
CA ASP A 618 -25.79 11.95 -0.61
C ASP A 618 -24.96 12.35 0.62
N GLN A 619 -23.65 12.32 0.48
CA GLN A 619 -22.71 12.68 1.54
C GLN A 619 -21.72 13.72 1.04
N THR A 620 -21.43 14.73 1.86
CA THR A 620 -20.28 15.62 1.65
C THR A 620 -19.45 15.68 2.91
N ARG A 621 -18.14 15.75 2.72
CA ARG A 621 -17.21 15.97 3.84
C ARG A 621 -16.27 17.12 3.50
N MET A 622 -16.35 18.17 4.32
CA MET A 622 -15.42 19.27 4.27
C MET A 622 -14.39 19.13 5.39
N MET A 623 -13.12 19.15 5.05
CA MET A 623 -12.03 19.07 6.02
C MET A 623 -11.02 20.20 5.84
N SER A 624 -10.52 20.73 6.97
CA SER A 624 -9.52 21.78 6.98
C SER A 624 -8.48 21.55 8.09
N ILE A 625 -7.24 21.91 7.81
CA ILE A 625 -6.20 22.10 8.82
C ILE A 625 -6.02 23.61 8.98
N VAL A 626 -6.12 24.10 10.22
CA VAL A 626 -5.86 25.49 10.59
C VAL A 626 -4.61 25.56 11.47
N THR A 627 -3.54 26.11 10.93
CA THR A 627 -2.27 26.33 11.65
C THR A 627 -2.34 27.65 12.41
N THR A 628 -2.09 27.61 13.69
CA THR A 628 -2.25 28.77 14.59
C THR A 628 -0.93 29.27 15.16
N GLY A 629 0.12 28.50 14.96
CA GLY A 629 1.49 28.78 15.33
C GLY A 629 2.44 27.72 14.79
N PRO A 630 3.74 27.85 14.98
CA PRO A 630 4.73 26.90 14.44
C PRO A 630 4.55 25.46 14.92
N GLU A 631 3.96 25.27 16.10
CA GLU A 631 3.81 23.96 16.76
C GLU A 631 2.33 23.66 17.07
N THR A 632 1.42 24.50 16.64
CA THR A 632 0.02 24.47 17.04
C THR A 632 -0.92 24.58 15.85
N GLY A 633 -2.03 23.90 15.92
CA GLY A 633 -3.08 23.90 14.93
C GLY A 633 -4.18 22.90 15.31
N TYR A 634 -5.23 22.89 14.51
CA TYR A 634 -6.39 22.03 14.73
C TYR A 634 -7.04 21.64 13.41
N TYR A 635 -7.91 20.64 13.47
CA TYR A 635 -8.70 20.17 12.35
C TYR A 635 -10.14 20.65 12.48
N VAL A 636 -10.77 20.89 11.34
CA VAL A 636 -12.23 21.08 11.22
C VAL A 636 -12.77 19.99 10.30
N ASP A 637 -13.82 19.31 10.74
CA ASP A 637 -14.54 18.29 9.99
C ASP A 637 -16.03 18.60 10.00
N ILE A 638 -16.61 18.75 8.81
CA ILE A 638 -18.04 18.97 8.63
C ILE A 638 -18.58 17.91 7.68
N PHE A 639 -19.33 16.97 8.22
CA PHE A 639 -19.90 15.85 7.46
C PHE A 639 -21.41 16.00 7.31
N ARG A 640 -21.88 16.09 6.07
CA ARG A 640 -23.31 16.17 5.72
C ARG A 640 -23.77 14.87 5.09
N SER A 641 -24.95 14.39 5.47
CA SER A 641 -25.48 13.12 4.95
C SER A 641 -27.00 13.13 4.91
N ARG A 642 -27.60 12.73 3.79
CA ARG A 642 -29.06 12.59 3.63
C ARG A 642 -29.40 11.55 2.57
N LYS A 643 -30.56 10.93 2.68
CA LYS A 643 -31.11 10.07 1.64
C LYS A 643 -32.10 10.82 0.77
N GLU A 644 -32.02 10.66 -0.54
CA GLU A 644 -33.00 11.24 -1.45
C GLU A 644 -34.38 10.53 -1.41
N ARG A 645 -34.39 9.21 -1.14
CA ARG A 645 -35.58 8.37 -1.18
C ARG A 645 -35.62 7.41 0.00
N GLY A 646 -36.84 7.03 0.40
CA GLY A 646 -37.06 6.04 1.44
C GLY A 646 -37.00 6.58 2.88
N GLY A 647 -36.75 7.87 3.06
CA GLY A 647 -36.62 8.54 4.36
C GLY A 647 -35.37 8.11 5.14
N ASP A 648 -34.79 9.04 5.84
CA ASP A 648 -33.65 8.77 6.73
C ASP A 648 -34.17 8.24 8.07
N LYS A 649 -33.59 7.15 8.57
CA LYS A 649 -33.82 6.61 9.91
C LYS A 649 -32.76 7.09 10.88
N MET A 650 -31.46 6.85 10.51
CA MET A 650 -30.33 7.24 11.33
C MET A 650 -29.06 7.41 10.49
N HIS A 651 -28.18 8.29 10.95
CA HIS A 651 -26.83 8.46 10.46
C HIS A 651 -25.89 8.34 11.65
N ASP A 652 -24.89 7.45 11.56
CA ASP A 652 -23.92 7.17 12.61
C ASP A 652 -22.54 7.69 12.17
N TYR A 653 -22.08 8.76 12.78
CA TYR A 653 -20.74 9.28 12.63
C TYR A 653 -19.80 8.51 13.56
N PHE A 654 -18.84 7.79 12.99
CA PHE A 654 -17.82 7.05 13.70
C PHE A 654 -16.50 7.81 13.75
N TYR A 655 -15.87 7.83 14.91
CA TYR A 655 -14.50 8.27 15.11
C TYR A 655 -13.75 7.30 16.03
N HIS A 656 -12.66 6.76 15.55
CA HIS A 656 -11.77 5.83 16.24
C HIS A 656 -10.48 6.54 16.60
N ASN A 657 -9.99 6.32 17.81
CA ASN A 657 -8.72 6.90 18.25
C ASN A 657 -7.91 5.87 19.03
N LEU A 658 -6.59 5.89 18.86
CA LEU A 658 -5.68 5.10 19.69
C LEU A 658 -5.73 5.60 21.13
N GLY A 659 -5.55 4.70 22.10
CA GLY A 659 -5.43 5.05 23.52
C GLY A 659 -6.06 4.04 24.46
N GLN A 660 -5.90 4.30 25.74
CA GLN A 660 -6.45 3.46 26.83
C GLN A 660 -7.68 4.10 27.49
N GLU A 661 -7.89 5.39 27.30
CA GLU A 661 -8.94 6.11 27.99
C GLU A 661 -9.62 7.12 27.09
N MET A 662 -10.96 7.13 27.13
CA MET A 662 -11.79 8.17 26.53
C MET A 662 -12.68 8.78 27.60
N THR A 663 -12.63 10.10 27.77
CA THR A 663 -13.60 10.84 28.56
C THR A 663 -14.56 11.56 27.63
N LEU A 664 -15.87 11.52 27.93
CA LEU A 664 -16.90 12.16 27.14
C LEU A 664 -17.81 12.98 28.06
N THR A 665 -17.81 14.31 27.88
CA THR A 665 -18.58 15.27 28.69
C THR A 665 -19.32 16.22 27.74
N ALA A 666 -20.24 17.02 28.30
CA ALA A 666 -20.68 18.22 27.60
C ALA A 666 -19.48 19.19 27.43
N ALA A 667 -19.52 20.05 26.43
CA ALA A 667 -18.41 20.98 26.14
C ALA A 667 -18.17 22.00 27.29
N ASP A 668 -19.17 22.23 28.13
CA ASP A 668 -19.08 23.05 29.35
C ASP A 668 -18.45 22.29 30.55
N GLY A 669 -18.06 21.02 30.36
CA GLY A 669 -17.50 20.13 31.40
C GLY A 669 -18.57 19.40 32.22
N THR A 670 -19.85 19.58 31.95
CA THR A 670 -20.91 18.86 32.66
C THR A 670 -20.89 17.38 32.33
N ASP A 671 -21.05 16.53 33.34
CA ASP A 671 -21.16 15.08 33.14
C ASP A 671 -22.42 14.75 32.32
N LEU A 672 -22.29 13.94 31.29
CA LEU A 672 -23.42 13.46 30.48
C LEU A 672 -24.13 12.27 31.10
N HIS A 673 -23.64 11.73 32.21
CA HIS A 673 -24.19 10.54 32.88
C HIS A 673 -24.40 9.37 31.94
N LEU A 674 -23.36 8.99 31.19
CA LEU A 674 -23.42 7.89 30.24
C LEU A 674 -23.93 6.61 30.88
N GLN A 675 -24.94 6.00 30.28
CA GLN A 675 -25.55 4.75 30.73
C GLN A 675 -25.14 3.60 29.82
N PRO A 676 -24.87 2.41 30.35
CA PRO A 676 -24.74 1.20 29.56
C PRO A 676 -25.90 1.00 28.58
N THR A 677 -25.64 0.52 27.37
CA THR A 677 -26.67 0.38 26.34
C THR A 677 -26.44 -0.82 25.45
N GLU A 678 -27.56 -1.41 25.01
CA GLU A 678 -27.57 -2.37 23.90
C GLU A 678 -27.89 -1.71 22.55
N GLU A 679 -28.16 -0.41 22.53
CA GLU A 679 -28.18 0.35 21.28
C GLU A 679 -26.83 0.25 20.56
N LEU A 680 -26.72 0.72 19.35
CA LEU A 680 -25.51 0.54 18.56
C LEU A 680 -25.19 -0.97 18.38
N ALA A 681 -26.23 -1.75 18.19
CA ALA A 681 -26.17 -3.15 17.86
C ALA A 681 -26.36 -3.33 16.34
N PHE A 682 -26.26 -4.55 15.90
CA PHE A 682 -26.57 -4.95 14.55
C PHE A 682 -27.87 -4.31 14.03
N ALA A 683 -27.81 -3.58 12.97
CA ALA A 683 -28.92 -2.79 12.45
C ALA A 683 -29.51 -3.33 11.12
N GLY A 684 -28.91 -4.32 10.49
CA GLY A 684 -29.40 -4.89 9.23
C GLY A 684 -28.79 -6.25 8.90
N ALA A 685 -29.41 -6.97 7.99
CA ALA A 685 -29.03 -8.36 7.64
C ALA A 685 -27.63 -8.51 6.99
N HIS A 686 -26.96 -7.41 6.67
CA HIS A 686 -25.74 -7.43 5.88
C HIS A 686 -24.48 -6.98 6.62
N LEU A 687 -24.60 -6.41 7.81
CA LEU A 687 -23.48 -5.84 8.54
C LEU A 687 -23.34 -6.48 9.93
N GLY A 688 -22.47 -7.44 10.04
CA GLY A 688 -22.01 -7.95 11.33
C GLY A 688 -21.19 -6.94 12.14
N ALA A 689 -20.67 -5.87 11.50
CA ALA A 689 -19.70 -4.95 12.08
C ALA A 689 -20.11 -4.28 13.40
N TYR A 690 -21.36 -3.92 13.56
CA TYR A 690 -21.87 -3.36 14.82
C TYR A 690 -21.76 -4.34 16.01
N SER A 691 -21.77 -5.64 15.75
CA SER A 691 -21.64 -6.68 16.79
C SER A 691 -20.24 -6.75 17.40
N TYR A 692 -19.25 -6.15 16.71
CA TYR A 692 -17.87 -6.06 17.20
C TYR A 692 -17.65 -4.90 18.17
N LEU A 693 -18.62 -4.00 18.33
CA LEU A 693 -18.57 -2.92 19.30
C LEU A 693 -18.98 -3.42 20.69
N PHE A 694 -18.19 -3.12 21.70
CA PHE A 694 -18.43 -3.57 23.07
C PHE A 694 -18.18 -2.47 24.10
N ASP A 695 -18.47 -2.73 25.38
CA ASP A 695 -18.44 -1.74 26.48
C ASP A 695 -19.15 -0.43 26.11
N LYS A 696 -20.35 -0.56 25.52
CA LYS A 696 -21.10 0.55 24.97
C LYS A 696 -21.85 1.31 26.05
N LYS A 697 -21.67 2.64 26.06
CA LYS A 697 -22.42 3.57 26.92
C LYS A 697 -22.93 4.70 26.07
N CYS A 698 -24.09 5.28 26.43
CA CYS A 698 -24.66 6.37 25.66
C CYS A 698 -25.32 7.46 26.55
N ALA A 699 -25.44 8.63 25.92
CA ALA A 699 -26.31 9.71 26.43
C ALA A 699 -27.08 10.34 25.26
N ARG A 700 -28.35 10.62 25.46
CA ARG A 700 -29.14 11.45 24.55
C ARG A 700 -28.99 12.90 24.97
N THR A 701 -28.44 13.73 24.11
CA THR A 701 -28.14 15.11 24.44
C THR A 701 -28.19 16.02 23.22
N GLY A 702 -28.77 17.21 23.41
CA GLY A 702 -28.68 18.31 22.46
C GLY A 702 -27.53 19.26 22.75
N LYS A 703 -26.73 19.01 23.81
CA LYS A 703 -25.58 19.84 24.15
C LYS A 703 -24.38 19.53 23.24
N ASP A 704 -23.58 20.55 23.03
CA ASP A 704 -22.22 20.34 22.46
C ASP A 704 -21.42 19.45 23.40
N VAL A 705 -20.63 18.57 22.83
CA VAL A 705 -19.85 17.58 23.60
C VAL A 705 -18.33 17.73 23.39
N LYS A 706 -17.57 17.33 24.40
CA LYS A 706 -16.12 17.20 24.33
C LYS A 706 -15.72 15.77 24.65
N ALA A 707 -15.00 15.14 23.73
CA ALA A 707 -14.31 13.87 23.97
C ALA A 707 -12.79 14.10 24.06
N VAL A 708 -12.13 13.43 25.01
CA VAL A 708 -10.67 13.44 25.13
C VAL A 708 -10.19 12.00 25.12
N PHE A 709 -9.42 11.66 24.11
CA PHE A 709 -8.77 10.35 23.95
C PHE A 709 -7.33 10.45 24.44
N THR A 710 -6.93 9.57 25.34
CA THR A 710 -5.61 9.63 25.97
C THR A 710 -4.81 8.36 25.71
N ILE A 711 -3.62 8.54 25.18
CA ILE A 711 -2.58 7.52 25.11
C ILE A 711 -1.66 7.70 26.29
N ARG A 712 -1.70 6.77 27.22
CA ARG A 712 -0.78 6.71 28.36
C ARG A 712 0.58 6.20 27.90
N MET A 713 1.60 6.98 28.09
CA MET A 713 2.98 6.68 27.67
C MET A 713 3.84 6.37 28.89
N PRO A 714 4.39 5.13 29.04
CA PRO A 714 5.11 4.72 30.28
C PRO A 714 6.21 5.69 30.72
N ASP A 715 7.05 6.12 29.79
CA ASP A 715 8.24 6.95 30.05
C ASP A 715 8.21 8.29 29.33
N LYS A 716 7.04 8.68 28.81
CA LYS A 716 6.88 9.89 27.99
C LYS A 716 5.68 10.68 28.44
N ASP A 717 5.55 11.84 27.85
CA ASP A 717 4.41 12.71 28.00
C ASP A 717 3.15 12.10 27.35
N ASP A 718 2.06 11.94 28.09
CA ASP A 718 0.81 11.40 27.57
C ASP A 718 0.29 12.22 26.39
N ILE A 719 -0.21 11.54 25.38
CA ILE A 719 -0.71 12.14 24.16
C ILE A 719 -2.24 12.16 24.19
N ARG A 720 -2.81 13.26 23.75
CA ARG A 720 -4.25 13.45 23.74
C ARG A 720 -4.75 13.91 22.38
N MET A 721 -5.90 13.38 21.98
CA MET A 721 -6.74 14.01 20.96
C MET A 721 -7.96 14.61 21.68
N ASN A 722 -8.10 15.92 21.57
CA ASN A 722 -9.30 16.63 22.05
C ASN A 722 -10.24 16.82 20.87
N MET A 723 -11.48 16.40 21.02
CA MET A 723 -12.54 16.55 20.01
C MET A 723 -13.71 17.32 20.62
N TRP A 724 -14.15 18.37 19.98
CA TRP A 724 -15.40 19.06 20.25
C TRP A 724 -16.39 18.77 19.13
N MET A 725 -17.62 18.39 19.46
CA MET A 725 -18.66 18.13 18.47
C MET A 725 -19.91 18.92 18.79
N LYS A 726 -20.48 19.56 17.75
CA LYS A 726 -21.75 20.29 17.81
C LYS A 726 -22.88 19.39 18.29
N GLY A 727 -23.60 19.84 19.28
CA GLY A 727 -24.87 19.24 19.75
C GLY A 727 -25.99 19.45 18.77
N GLU A 728 -26.93 18.51 18.71
CA GLU A 728 -28.15 18.63 17.95
C GLU A 728 -29.33 17.95 18.68
N LYS A 729 -30.53 18.47 18.48
CA LYS A 729 -31.75 17.83 18.98
C LYS A 729 -31.84 16.39 18.47
N ASP A 730 -32.25 15.49 19.35
CA ASP A 730 -32.43 14.07 19.08
C ASP A 730 -31.12 13.30 18.71
N ARG A 731 -29.95 13.87 19.04
CA ARG A 731 -28.66 13.21 18.89
C ARG A 731 -28.38 12.31 20.09
N THR A 732 -27.85 11.14 19.83
CA THR A 732 -27.29 10.23 20.84
C THR A 732 -25.81 10.12 20.65
N VAL A 733 -25.01 10.29 21.69
CA VAL A 733 -23.56 10.08 21.67
C VAL A 733 -23.22 8.81 22.41
N PHE A 734 -22.24 8.09 21.91
CA PHE A 734 -21.80 6.81 22.45
C PHE A 734 -20.30 6.85 22.73
N SER A 735 -19.93 6.21 23.83
CA SER A 735 -18.59 5.74 24.13
C SER A 735 -18.59 4.22 23.98
N ALA A 736 -17.71 3.69 23.17
CA ALA A 736 -17.59 2.24 22.93
C ALA A 736 -16.12 1.85 22.74
N LEU A 737 -15.88 0.56 22.80
CA LEU A 737 -14.63 -0.06 22.37
C LEU A 737 -14.89 -0.88 21.10
N SER A 738 -13.90 -0.90 20.22
CA SER A 738 -13.88 -1.74 19.02
C SER A 738 -12.62 -2.61 18.97
N PRO A 739 -12.57 -3.60 18.09
CA PRO A 739 -11.38 -4.43 17.95
C PRO A 739 -10.10 -3.62 17.83
N MET A 740 -8.98 -4.21 18.24
CA MET A 740 -7.66 -3.61 18.10
C MET A 740 -7.36 -3.30 16.64
N THR A 741 -6.63 -2.22 16.39
CA THR A 741 -5.98 -1.97 15.11
C THR A 741 -4.77 -2.91 14.97
N GLU A 742 -5.02 -4.18 14.69
CA GLU A 742 -3.98 -5.21 14.76
C GLU A 742 -2.86 -5.02 13.73
N GLY A 743 -3.14 -4.36 12.61
CA GLY A 743 -2.11 -3.89 11.69
C GLY A 743 -1.07 -3.03 12.38
N LEU A 744 -1.48 -2.18 13.32
CA LEU A 744 -0.57 -1.37 14.14
C LEU A 744 0.25 -2.20 15.13
N SER A 745 -0.27 -3.32 15.61
CA SER A 745 0.46 -4.20 16.53
C SER A 745 1.80 -4.70 15.97
N ARG A 746 1.90 -4.81 14.66
CA ARG A 746 3.08 -5.25 13.92
C ARG A 746 3.96 -4.10 13.45
N THR A 747 3.55 -2.86 13.67
CA THR A 747 4.26 -1.68 13.18
C THR A 747 5.56 -1.47 13.97
N PRO A 748 6.72 -1.33 13.31
CA PRO A 748 7.98 -1.05 13.98
C PRO A 748 7.92 0.28 14.75
N GLY A 749 8.50 0.29 15.95
CA GLY A 749 8.59 1.49 16.79
C GLY A 749 7.29 1.92 17.49
N MET A 750 6.16 1.25 17.26
CA MET A 750 4.92 1.51 17.98
C MET A 750 5.03 1.04 19.44
N PRO A 751 4.65 1.87 20.43
CA PRO A 751 4.69 1.46 21.83
C PRO A 751 3.80 0.25 22.12
N TYR A 752 4.28 -0.68 22.95
CA TYR A 752 3.58 -1.90 23.32
C TYR A 752 2.19 -1.62 23.94
N ASN A 753 2.12 -0.63 24.83
CA ASN A 753 0.88 -0.22 25.50
C ASN A 753 -0.23 0.31 24.58
N ILE A 754 0.09 0.65 23.33
CA ILE A 754 -0.90 1.02 22.31
C ILE A 754 -1.32 -0.20 21.48
N LYS A 755 -0.37 -1.09 21.19
CA LYS A 755 -0.53 -2.22 20.30
C LYS A 755 -1.62 -3.22 20.70
N GLU A 756 -1.82 -3.38 22.00
CA GLU A 756 -2.69 -4.43 22.56
C GLU A 756 -3.98 -3.87 23.15
N GLN A 757 -4.26 -2.57 22.93
CA GLN A 757 -5.47 -1.96 23.43
C GLN A 757 -6.60 -2.07 22.40
N PRO A 758 -7.86 -2.28 22.84
CA PRO A 758 -9.02 -2.02 22.00
C PRO A 758 -8.99 -0.58 21.50
N THR A 759 -9.55 -0.35 20.32
CA THR A 759 -9.65 0.98 19.76
C THR A 759 -10.77 1.76 20.44
N LEU A 760 -10.47 2.94 20.96
CA LEU A 760 -11.46 3.83 21.54
C LEU A 760 -12.38 4.35 20.44
N THR A 761 -13.69 4.19 20.60
CA THR A 761 -14.68 4.50 19.56
C THR A 761 -15.72 5.46 20.08
N PHE A 762 -15.79 6.64 19.47
CA PHE A 762 -16.88 7.61 19.65
C PHE A 762 -17.85 7.44 18.50
N VAL A 763 -19.16 7.44 18.82
CA VAL A 763 -20.21 7.46 17.81
C VAL A 763 -21.21 8.56 18.14
N ALA A 764 -21.59 9.35 17.12
CA ALA A 764 -22.71 10.27 17.21
C ALA A 764 -23.81 9.81 16.25
N ARG A 765 -24.96 9.42 16.80
CA ARG A 765 -26.15 9.01 16.04
C ARG A 765 -27.11 10.15 15.90
N GLN A 766 -27.40 10.55 14.66
CA GLN A 766 -28.47 11.49 14.32
C GLN A 766 -29.68 10.70 13.81
N LYS A 767 -30.82 10.87 14.45
CA LYS A 767 -32.12 10.38 13.94
C LYS A 767 -32.63 11.33 12.86
N GLY A 768 -33.04 10.75 11.73
CA GLY A 768 -33.38 11.53 10.56
C GLY A 768 -32.11 11.98 9.81
N GLU A 769 -32.23 12.93 8.93
CA GLU A 769 -31.16 13.43 8.08
C GLU A 769 -30.09 14.20 8.87
N ALA A 770 -28.88 14.16 8.38
CA ALA A 770 -27.70 14.87 8.88
C ALA A 770 -27.14 15.85 7.84
N TRP A 771 -27.96 16.43 6.98
CA TRP A 771 -27.59 17.43 6.00
C TRP A 771 -27.74 18.84 6.56
N ASN A 772 -28.96 19.18 7.01
CA ASN A 772 -29.25 20.46 7.66
C ASN A 772 -28.80 20.45 9.13
N ARG A 773 -28.55 19.28 9.68
CA ARG A 773 -28.03 19.06 11.03
C ARG A 773 -26.72 18.26 10.96
N PRO A 774 -25.68 18.80 10.28
CA PRO A 774 -24.46 18.06 10.01
C PRO A 774 -23.71 17.66 11.28
N PHE A 775 -22.84 16.67 11.12
CA PHE A 775 -21.81 16.41 12.12
C PHE A 775 -20.72 17.45 11.94
N VAL A 776 -20.43 18.20 13.01
CA VAL A 776 -19.42 19.26 13.01
C VAL A 776 -18.47 18.99 14.15
N ALA A 777 -17.20 18.73 13.83
CA ALA A 777 -16.19 18.45 14.82
C ALA A 777 -14.94 19.32 14.63
N VAL A 778 -14.31 19.65 15.76
CA VAL A 778 -12.98 20.29 15.82
C VAL A 778 -12.07 19.37 16.60
N TYR A 779 -10.88 19.10 16.08
CA TYR A 779 -9.89 18.21 16.73
C TYR A 779 -8.59 18.94 16.99
N GLU A 780 -8.02 18.77 18.19
CA GLU A 780 -6.72 19.31 18.55
C GLU A 780 -5.87 18.25 19.24
N PRO A 781 -4.76 17.79 18.60
CA PRO A 781 -3.80 16.93 19.27
C PRO A 781 -2.93 17.73 20.25
N SER A 782 -2.74 17.21 21.45
CA SER A 782 -1.96 17.83 22.51
C SER A 782 -1.17 16.79 23.29
N THR A 783 -0.33 17.25 24.21
CA THR A 783 0.29 16.41 25.24
C THR A 783 0.14 17.08 26.61
N VAL A 784 0.54 16.43 27.68
CA VAL A 784 0.50 17.08 29.01
C VAL A 784 1.44 18.30 29.05
N LYS A 785 2.62 18.21 28.41
CA LYS A 785 3.61 19.29 28.38
C LYS A 785 3.27 20.34 27.31
N GLU A 786 2.77 19.93 26.18
CA GLU A 786 2.27 20.78 25.11
C GLU A 786 0.74 20.76 25.15
N ALA A 787 0.19 21.38 26.19
CA ALA A 787 -1.25 21.37 26.44
C ALA A 787 -2.03 21.98 25.28
N GLU A 788 -3.30 21.59 25.16
CA GLU A 788 -4.22 22.14 24.18
C GLU A 788 -4.22 23.67 24.21
N GLN A 789 -4.20 24.29 23.05
CA GLN A 789 -4.29 25.74 22.89
C GLN A 789 -5.74 26.22 22.83
N ILE A 790 -6.65 25.38 22.39
CA ILE A 790 -8.07 25.69 22.36
C ILE A 790 -8.59 25.80 23.78
N SER A 791 -9.14 26.94 24.13
CA SER A 791 -9.80 27.17 25.41
C SER A 791 -11.29 26.86 25.34
N SER A 792 -11.94 27.11 24.21
CA SER A 792 -13.34 26.72 23.98
C SER A 792 -13.65 26.62 22.48
N VAL A 793 -14.59 25.75 22.16
CA VAL A 793 -15.26 25.69 20.85
C VAL A 793 -16.75 25.87 21.12
N THR A 794 -17.38 26.77 20.37
CA THR A 794 -18.80 26.98 20.36
C THR A 794 -19.35 26.99 18.94
N PHE A 795 -20.63 26.73 18.79
CA PHE A 795 -21.28 26.63 17.49
C PHE A 795 -22.42 27.66 17.40
N PRO A 796 -22.10 28.94 17.14
CA PRO A 796 -23.11 30.00 17.04
C PRO A 796 -24.08 29.73 15.90
N GLU A 797 -25.29 30.23 16.06
CA GLU A 797 -26.29 30.16 15.01
C GLU A 797 -25.92 31.02 13.82
N VAL A 798 -26.36 30.59 12.65
CA VAL A 798 -26.13 31.26 11.39
C VAL A 798 -27.42 31.69 10.76
N GLU A 799 -27.56 32.97 10.52
CA GLU A 799 -28.71 33.53 9.81
C GLU A 799 -28.51 33.38 8.29
N SER A 800 -29.50 32.90 7.59
CA SER A 800 -29.58 32.85 6.13
C SER A 800 -30.98 33.14 5.65
N LYS A 801 -31.10 33.88 4.55
CA LYS A 801 -32.39 34.18 3.92
C LYS A 801 -32.96 33.02 3.11
N GLN A 802 -32.15 31.97 2.89
CA GLN A 802 -32.54 30.79 2.13
C GLN A 802 -32.34 29.51 2.92
N PRO A 803 -33.22 28.52 2.73
CA PRO A 803 -32.99 27.20 3.32
C PRO A 803 -31.69 26.59 2.78
N GLY A 804 -31.01 25.84 3.63
CA GLY A 804 -29.78 25.16 3.31
C GLY A 804 -29.04 24.74 4.60
N SER A 805 -27.96 23.98 4.44
CA SER A 805 -27.13 23.59 5.55
C SER A 805 -26.06 24.66 5.85
N HIS A 806 -26.20 25.32 6.97
CA HIS A 806 -25.29 26.36 7.43
C HIS A 806 -24.69 26.02 8.78
N VAL A 807 -23.41 26.28 8.94
CA VAL A 807 -22.63 25.97 10.15
C VAL A 807 -21.80 27.17 10.55
N GLY A 808 -21.95 27.59 11.82
CA GLY A 808 -21.06 28.53 12.49
C GLY A 808 -20.17 27.80 13.49
N ILE A 809 -18.88 28.14 13.54
CA ILE A 809 -17.94 27.64 14.55
C ILE A 809 -17.13 28.81 15.07
N CYS A 810 -16.94 28.86 16.38
CA CYS A 810 -16.05 29.83 17.03
C CYS A 810 -15.03 29.06 17.88
N VAL A 811 -13.75 29.15 17.51
CA VAL A 811 -12.62 28.53 18.21
C VAL A 811 -11.82 29.59 18.93
N LYS A 812 -11.88 29.61 20.26
CA LYS A 812 -11.08 30.51 21.10
C LYS A 812 -9.84 29.80 21.61
N GLN A 813 -8.71 30.52 21.55
CA GLN A 813 -7.41 29.99 21.97
C GLN A 813 -6.85 30.76 23.17
N LYS A 814 -6.02 30.08 23.97
CA LYS A 814 -5.37 30.63 25.18
C LYS A 814 -4.44 31.79 24.87
N ASN A 815 -3.91 31.86 23.65
CA ASN A 815 -3.02 32.93 23.16
C ASN A 815 -3.76 34.19 22.67
N GLY A 816 -5.07 34.30 22.91
CA GLY A 816 -5.91 35.40 22.49
C GLY A 816 -6.36 35.39 21.03
N ARG A 817 -6.07 34.34 20.27
CA ARG A 817 -6.61 34.14 18.93
C ARG A 817 -8.05 33.57 19.02
N THR A 818 -8.90 34.11 18.17
CA THR A 818 -10.25 33.58 17.94
C THR A 818 -10.45 33.37 16.46
N ASP A 819 -10.83 32.18 16.06
CA ASP A 819 -11.19 31.86 14.69
C ASP A 819 -12.69 31.68 14.57
N TYR A 820 -13.30 32.43 13.67
CA TYR A 820 -14.73 32.33 13.31
C TYR A 820 -14.80 31.66 11.95
N ILE A 821 -15.65 30.65 11.85
CA ILE A 821 -15.79 29.80 10.65
C ILE A 821 -17.25 29.77 10.25
N LEU A 822 -17.50 30.01 8.97
CA LEU A 822 -18.79 29.80 8.33
C LEU A 822 -18.65 28.73 7.25
N SER A 823 -19.58 27.76 7.22
CA SER A 823 -19.65 26.75 6.18
C SER A 823 -21.08 26.59 5.68
N SER A 824 -21.24 26.40 4.38
CA SER A 824 -22.51 26.04 3.74
C SER A 824 -22.39 24.79 2.88
N ASP A 825 -23.52 24.27 2.44
CA ASP A 825 -23.59 23.15 1.51
C ASP A 825 -23.41 23.55 0.02
N GLY A 826 -22.66 24.64 -0.22
CA GLY A 826 -22.39 25.17 -1.56
C GLY A 826 -23.42 26.17 -2.05
N THR A 827 -24.30 26.69 -1.17
CA THR A 827 -25.27 27.73 -1.55
C THR A 827 -24.56 29.05 -1.90
N THR A 828 -25.05 29.73 -2.92
CA THR A 828 -24.54 31.03 -3.36
C THR A 828 -25.02 32.20 -2.52
N HIS A 829 -25.87 31.96 -1.52
CA HIS A 829 -26.47 32.99 -0.69
C HIS A 829 -25.63 33.30 0.53
N PRO A 830 -25.51 34.59 0.89
CA PRO A 830 -24.75 34.98 2.05
C PRO A 830 -25.37 34.50 3.36
N CYS A 831 -24.54 33.92 4.23
CA CYS A 831 -24.83 33.60 5.61
C CYS A 831 -24.19 34.63 6.54
N LEU A 832 -24.77 34.85 7.71
CA LEU A 832 -24.33 35.86 8.67
C LEU A 832 -24.22 35.24 10.06
N MET A 833 -23.15 35.55 10.77
CA MET A 833 -23.00 35.32 12.21
C MET A 833 -23.26 36.60 12.99
N ASP A 834 -23.63 36.49 14.25
CA ASP A 834 -23.93 37.60 15.18
C ASP A 834 -22.77 38.57 15.38
N ASN A 835 -21.52 38.10 15.18
CA ASN A 835 -20.29 38.93 15.22
C ASN A 835 -20.06 39.81 13.97
N GLY A 836 -20.98 39.80 13.01
CA GLY A 836 -20.90 40.54 11.75
C GLY A 836 -20.10 39.86 10.63
N MET A 837 -19.62 38.63 10.82
CA MET A 837 -19.01 37.87 9.74
C MET A 837 -20.07 37.39 8.75
N LYS A 838 -19.89 37.72 7.47
CA LYS A 838 -20.77 37.32 6.37
C LYS A 838 -20.00 36.57 5.30
N ALA A 839 -20.50 35.46 4.85
CA ALA A 839 -19.88 34.70 3.80
C ALA A 839 -20.89 34.11 2.81
N SER A 840 -20.45 33.99 1.56
CA SER A 840 -21.08 33.17 0.52
C SER A 840 -20.03 32.19 0.00
N ALA A 841 -19.88 31.04 0.67
CA ALA A 841 -18.78 30.12 0.46
C ALA A 841 -19.12 28.74 1.02
N THR A 842 -18.48 27.71 0.49
CA THR A 842 -18.51 26.37 1.12
C THR A 842 -17.79 26.41 2.48
N TYR A 843 -16.69 27.17 2.56
CA TYR A 843 -15.92 27.34 3.80
C TYR A 843 -15.31 28.75 3.84
N ALA A 844 -15.50 29.44 4.95
CA ALA A 844 -14.85 30.73 5.18
C ALA A 844 -14.33 30.81 6.63
N LEU A 845 -13.12 31.33 6.79
CA LEU A 845 -12.48 31.51 8.09
C LEU A 845 -12.01 32.96 8.27
N TRP A 846 -12.30 33.49 9.45
CA TRP A 846 -11.79 34.77 9.93
C TRP A 846 -11.07 34.57 11.27
N GLY A 847 -9.74 34.64 11.23
CA GLY A 847 -8.87 34.64 12.41
C GLY A 847 -8.57 36.04 12.89
N ASN A 848 -8.86 36.28 14.17
CA ASN A 848 -8.57 37.53 14.87
C ASN A 848 -7.72 37.23 16.10
N ARG A 849 -6.69 38.03 16.34
CA ARG A 849 -5.83 37.93 17.52
C ARG A 849 -5.81 39.24 18.25
N LEU A 850 -6.33 39.26 19.48
CA LEU A 850 -6.38 40.43 20.36
C LEU A 850 -7.01 41.68 19.69
N GLY A 851 -8.05 41.45 18.88
CA GLY A 851 -8.76 42.52 18.17
C GLY A 851 -8.21 42.87 16.78
N GLU A 852 -7.10 42.24 16.35
CA GLU A 852 -6.53 42.43 15.03
C GLU A 852 -6.73 41.23 14.12
N ASP A 853 -7.16 41.47 12.89
CA ASP A 853 -7.26 40.41 11.88
C ASP A 853 -5.88 39.84 11.59
N CYS A 854 -5.77 38.50 11.60
CA CYS A 854 -4.51 37.81 11.31
C CYS A 854 -4.62 36.81 10.15
N THR A 855 -5.81 36.26 9.88
CA THR A 855 -6.02 35.29 8.81
C THR A 855 -7.42 35.46 8.24
N LEU A 856 -7.53 35.49 6.92
CA LEU A 856 -8.82 35.41 6.23
C LEU A 856 -8.73 34.32 5.16
N PHE A 857 -9.68 33.39 5.15
CA PHE A 857 -9.75 32.36 4.14
C PHE A 857 -11.15 32.27 3.53
N LEU A 858 -11.23 32.35 2.22
CA LEU A 858 -12.43 32.11 1.42
C LEU A 858 -12.22 30.84 0.60
N GLY A 859 -12.98 29.78 0.88
CA GLY A 859 -12.91 28.50 0.21
C GLY A 859 -14.15 28.24 -0.64
N ASN A 860 -13.96 28.12 -1.94
CA ASN A 860 -15.02 27.95 -2.94
C ASN A 860 -16.16 28.95 -2.72
N GLY A 861 -15.82 30.23 -2.74
CA GLY A 861 -16.76 31.30 -2.38
C GLY A 861 -16.61 32.55 -3.21
N THR A 862 -17.64 33.41 -3.13
CA THR A 862 -17.70 34.71 -3.80
C THR A 862 -17.65 35.89 -2.83
N LEU A 863 -17.89 35.63 -1.53
CA LEU A 863 -17.90 36.68 -0.50
C LEU A 863 -17.36 36.16 0.84
N LEU A 864 -16.45 36.93 1.41
CA LEU A 864 -16.15 36.94 2.83
C LEU A 864 -16.10 38.38 3.28
N GLN A 865 -16.86 38.76 4.29
CA GLN A 865 -16.88 40.08 4.86
C GLN A 865 -16.86 39.98 6.39
N THR A 866 -15.97 40.79 6.97
CA THR A 866 -15.86 41.00 8.42
C THR A 866 -16.10 42.51 8.71
N PRO A 867 -16.16 42.96 9.95
CA PRO A 867 -16.24 44.40 10.24
C PRO A 867 -15.11 45.22 9.67
N SER A 868 -13.90 44.66 9.47
CA SER A 868 -12.67 45.35 9.09
C SER A 868 -12.16 45.00 7.70
N ALA A 869 -12.66 43.91 7.09
CA ALA A 869 -12.12 43.38 5.85
C ALA A 869 -13.20 42.76 4.94
N SER A 870 -12.88 42.66 3.64
CA SER A 870 -13.71 41.89 2.72
C SER A 870 -12.90 41.30 1.57
N VAL A 871 -13.37 40.12 1.12
CA VAL A 871 -12.95 39.45 -0.13
C VAL A 871 -14.19 39.27 -0.99
N LYS A 872 -14.16 39.77 -2.24
CA LYS A 872 -15.29 39.63 -3.18
C LYS A 872 -14.79 39.13 -4.53
N ALA A 873 -15.51 38.20 -5.12
CA ALA A 873 -15.26 37.64 -6.43
C ALA A 873 -16.57 37.46 -7.21
N ASP A 874 -16.50 37.50 -8.54
CA ASP A 874 -17.68 37.32 -9.43
C ASP A 874 -18.01 35.82 -9.61
N VAL A 875 -17.02 34.95 -9.43
CA VAL A 875 -17.15 33.49 -9.49
C VAL A 875 -16.49 32.89 -8.25
N PRO A 876 -16.86 31.65 -7.82
CA PRO A 876 -16.23 31.03 -6.67
C PRO A 876 -14.71 30.91 -6.80
N VAL A 877 -13.99 31.30 -5.80
CA VAL A 877 -12.53 31.26 -5.68
C VAL A 877 -12.07 30.77 -4.32
N ASN A 878 -10.81 30.32 -4.25
CA ASN A 878 -10.12 30.08 -2.98
C ASN A 878 -9.13 31.21 -2.77
N VAL A 879 -9.19 31.89 -1.62
CA VAL A 879 -8.30 33.01 -1.27
C VAL A 879 -7.86 32.88 0.18
N LEU A 880 -6.55 32.83 0.39
CA LEU A 880 -5.94 32.92 1.72
C LEU A 880 -5.22 34.25 1.87
N LEU A 881 -5.50 34.96 2.93
CA LEU A 881 -4.82 36.18 3.37
C LEU A 881 -4.21 35.94 4.75
N GLU A 882 -2.93 36.24 4.90
CA GLU A 882 -2.17 36.03 6.13
C GLU A 882 -1.43 37.33 6.48
N LYS A 883 -1.58 37.75 7.74
CA LYS A 883 -0.84 38.94 8.27
C LYS A 883 0.52 38.47 8.81
N GLU A 884 1.60 38.97 8.26
CA GLU A 884 2.96 38.83 8.78
C GLU A 884 3.46 40.14 9.41
N ALA A 885 4.66 40.08 10.00
CA ALA A 885 5.20 41.27 10.68
C ALA A 885 5.36 42.51 9.78
N ASP A 886 5.57 42.30 8.50
CA ASP A 886 5.84 43.37 7.50
C ASP A 886 4.65 43.65 6.56
N GLY A 887 3.47 43.02 6.78
CA GLY A 887 2.27 43.29 6.00
C GLY A 887 1.41 42.08 5.73
N TRP A 888 0.44 42.24 4.84
CA TRP A 888 -0.45 41.18 4.39
C TRP A 888 0.11 40.43 3.17
N TYR A 889 -0.05 39.15 3.18
CA TYR A 889 0.26 38.26 2.07
C TYR A 889 -0.99 37.52 1.62
N TYR A 890 -1.02 37.15 0.35
CA TYR A 890 -2.15 36.40 -0.21
C TYR A 890 -1.74 35.29 -1.17
N THR A 891 -2.64 34.34 -1.28
CA THR A 891 -2.69 33.31 -2.33
C THR A 891 -4.14 33.22 -2.83
N ALA A 892 -4.35 33.20 -4.14
CA ALA A 892 -5.68 33.22 -4.72
C ALA A 892 -5.78 32.30 -5.95
N SER A 893 -6.85 31.51 -6.08
CA SER A 893 -7.08 30.66 -7.25
C SER A 893 -7.63 31.44 -8.47
N GLY A 894 -8.13 32.65 -8.27
CA GLY A 894 -8.75 33.46 -9.32
C GLY A 894 -8.78 34.94 -9.01
N THR A 895 -9.47 35.69 -9.87
CA THR A 895 -9.68 37.14 -9.73
C THR A 895 -10.58 37.47 -8.56
N CYS A 896 -10.17 38.44 -7.74
CA CYS A 896 -10.97 38.93 -6.62
C CYS A 896 -10.61 40.37 -6.25
N THR A 897 -11.46 40.97 -5.44
CA THR A 897 -11.21 42.27 -4.81
C THR A 897 -11.08 42.09 -3.31
N VAL A 898 -9.98 42.57 -2.73
CA VAL A 898 -9.69 42.49 -1.29
C VAL A 898 -9.73 43.88 -0.71
N THR A 899 -10.47 44.10 0.38
CA THR A 899 -10.44 45.36 1.15
C THR A 899 -9.94 45.05 2.56
N LEU A 900 -8.91 45.80 3.01
CA LEU A 900 -8.30 45.65 4.33
C LEU A 900 -8.02 47.06 4.89
N GLY A 901 -8.58 47.34 6.09
CA GLY A 901 -8.37 48.66 6.74
C GLY A 901 -8.74 49.82 5.83
N GLY A 902 -9.79 49.72 5.03
CA GLY A 902 -10.24 50.77 4.10
C GLY A 902 -9.47 50.86 2.78
N LYS A 903 -8.40 50.11 2.58
CA LYS A 903 -7.65 50.07 1.30
C LYS A 903 -8.17 48.88 0.46
N THR A 904 -8.32 49.14 -0.85
CA THR A 904 -8.85 48.12 -1.78
C THR A 904 -7.78 47.70 -2.78
N PHE A 905 -7.60 46.38 -2.92
CA PHE A 905 -6.65 45.74 -3.81
C PHE A 905 -7.42 44.88 -4.84
N LYS A 906 -7.07 45.03 -6.10
CA LYS A 906 -7.65 44.23 -7.18
C LYS A 906 -6.68 43.14 -7.64
N ILE A 907 -6.99 41.89 -7.39
CA ILE A 907 -6.24 40.74 -7.87
C ILE A 907 -6.84 40.36 -9.23
N LYS A 908 -6.09 40.62 -10.28
CA LYS A 908 -6.57 40.46 -11.69
C LYS A 908 -6.35 39.04 -12.24
N LYS A 909 -5.56 38.24 -11.55
CA LYS A 909 -5.17 36.89 -12.00
C LYS A 909 -4.95 36.02 -10.77
N GLY A 910 -5.24 34.74 -10.89
CA GLY A 910 -4.90 33.76 -9.83
C GLY A 910 -3.40 33.75 -9.53
N VAL A 911 -3.07 33.66 -8.25
CA VAL A 911 -1.71 33.62 -7.73
C VAL A 911 -1.54 32.40 -6.86
N THR A 912 -0.67 31.49 -7.28
CA THR A 912 -0.42 30.20 -6.61
C THR A 912 0.69 30.27 -5.57
N LYS A 913 1.50 31.34 -5.59
CA LYS A 913 2.56 31.59 -4.60
C LYS A 913 2.16 32.69 -3.64
N LYS A 914 2.57 32.54 -2.37
CA LYS A 914 2.36 33.57 -1.36
C LYS A 914 2.99 34.86 -1.81
N THR A 915 2.16 35.90 -2.00
CA THR A 915 2.57 37.22 -2.58
C THR A 915 2.15 38.32 -1.62
N LYS A 916 3.01 39.34 -1.45
CA LYS A 916 2.71 40.51 -0.63
C LYS A 916 1.66 41.37 -1.31
N LEU A 917 0.67 41.87 -0.53
CA LEU A 917 -0.36 42.80 -0.98
C LEU A 917 0.17 44.20 -1.11
#